data_3791c372a7d52a736830ea799e7cfa7b
#
_entry.id   3791c372a7d52a736830ea799e7cfa7b
#
_cell.length_a   1.000
_cell.length_b   1.000
_cell.length_c   1.000
_cell.angle_alpha   90.00
_cell.angle_beta   90.00
_cell.angle_gamma   90.00
#
_symmetry.space_group_name_H-M   'P 1'
#
loop_
_entity.id
_entity.type
_entity.pdbx_description
1 polymer ?
#
loop_
_entity_poly.entity_id
_entity_poly.type
_entity_poly.pdbx_seq_one_letter_code
_entity_poly.pdbx_strand_id
1 'polypeptide(L)'
;MRKPLFQNNSIINKYQNLINQINNLEDNLKILTDSELRAKIVKLQKQYKESQSLDFLIAESFALTREASSRTLGLRHFDVQLIGGLVLNNQQIAEMKTGEGKTLVATLPACLNAITEKGVHIVTVNDYLASRDQVSMGQIYRFLGLDTGLIQNDMTTSERKKNYNADITYVTNYELTFDYLRDNMSLNLNDIVLRPFNYCIIDEVDSILIDEAQTPLIISNNIETPVDKYIIASEITDYLEVTIHYKIDEKNKNIILTEQGSKQIEQILRIQDLYDPRDPWIPYVINAIKANALFFNNVHYIVQNNRIVIVDEFTGRIMPDRRWGDGLHQAIEAKEKLQIRQKTETVASITYQNFFLLYPKLSGMTGTGKTTEIEFEKIYNLSVDEIPTARPILRKDLPDLIYKDQFSKWNSIAKNCNQISLSGQPILIGTTTVEKSEMLAQLLNEYNLSYQILNAKPENVRRESEIVAQAGKKSTITIATNMAGRGTDIILGGNINFKIQKELYDILTLSKNFILLKKINIFQSQLRYQFNCISQKFLSVLSSLLANQQFLKLSDIDILRILRKNDRVSLSTTSYQCSIRFLIKELIRYYKKHQEQENKIVKNLGGLYIIGTERNDSRRVDNQLRGRCGRQGDPGTSRFFLSLDDNLLRLFGGSKVQNFMQTQMLDDSPLESTILTKSLDSAQERVEERAYQQRKNLFDYDDILNKQRNIVYFERQQILKSVSNQKNILAYGEQIITDILLELKNEKTFSKEIILLLENLFGKNLSLKYVEDSKLLINKFTFYELKTYLFNEFWLTYQSKLNELAVYGDGICENLERSIILINLDIIWREHLQKMTLLREAVGWRGYGQRNPLYEYKRDAFYMFEKQKENLRHLVIYDLLRSSIL
;
A
#
# COMPACT_ATOMS: atom_id res chain seq x y z
N MET A 1 -14.77 -39.10 -9.31
CA MET A 1 -15.07 -38.56 -10.65
C MET A 1 -14.06 -37.47 -10.98
N ARG A 2 -13.26 -37.69 -12.00
CA ARG A 2 -12.25 -36.75 -12.51
C ARG A 2 -12.98 -35.55 -13.14
N LYS A 3 -12.84 -34.35 -12.59
CA LYS A 3 -13.16 -33.04 -13.21
C LYS A 3 -11.90 -32.22 -13.36
N PRO A 4 -11.87 -31.34 -14.30
CA PRO A 4 -11.26 -31.48 -15.61
C PRO A 4 -9.93 -30.75 -15.75
N LEU A 5 -9.00 -31.44 -16.34
CA LEU A 5 -7.76 -30.94 -16.92
C LEU A 5 -7.96 -29.94 -18.09
N PHE A 6 -9.21 -29.57 -18.44
CA PHE A 6 -9.48 -28.88 -19.70
C PHE A 6 -9.41 -27.34 -19.67
N GLN A 7 -9.50 -26.68 -18.51
CA GLN A 7 -9.37 -25.22 -18.48
C GLN A 7 -7.90 -24.76 -18.52
N ASN A 8 -6.97 -25.52 -17.94
CA ASN A 8 -5.55 -25.16 -17.93
C ASN A 8 -4.84 -25.40 -19.28
N ASN A 9 -5.37 -26.24 -20.16
CA ASN A 9 -4.75 -26.51 -21.47
C ASN A 9 -4.87 -25.32 -22.44
N SER A 10 -5.84 -24.43 -22.31
CA SER A 10 -6.02 -23.29 -23.21
C SER A 10 -4.90 -22.25 -23.07
N ILE A 11 -4.47 -21.96 -21.84
CA ILE A 11 -3.40 -20.98 -21.57
C ILE A 11 -2.05 -21.54 -22.02
N ILE A 12 -1.75 -22.80 -21.73
CA ILE A 12 -0.51 -23.47 -22.17
C ILE A 12 -0.44 -23.43 -23.70
N ASN A 13 -1.51 -23.80 -24.40
CA ASN A 13 -1.57 -23.81 -25.87
C ASN A 13 -1.38 -22.39 -26.45
N LYS A 14 -1.94 -21.37 -25.80
CA LYS A 14 -1.80 -19.96 -26.23
C LYS A 14 -0.35 -19.52 -26.32
N TYR A 15 0.47 -19.91 -25.36
CA TYR A 15 1.85 -19.45 -25.26
C TYR A 15 2.90 -20.50 -25.70
N GLN A 16 2.50 -21.70 -26.10
CA GLN A 16 3.37 -22.82 -26.42
C GLN A 16 4.43 -22.46 -27.48
N ASN A 17 4.05 -21.71 -28.53
CA ASN A 17 4.98 -21.32 -29.59
C ASN A 17 6.09 -20.41 -29.07
N LEU A 18 5.77 -19.44 -28.22
CA LEU A 18 6.76 -18.54 -27.62
C LEU A 18 7.69 -19.31 -26.65
N ILE A 19 7.13 -20.22 -25.86
CA ILE A 19 7.92 -21.07 -24.96
C ILE A 19 8.92 -21.91 -25.76
N ASN A 20 8.48 -22.52 -26.86
CA ASN A 20 9.37 -23.30 -27.73
C ASN A 20 10.48 -22.42 -28.31
N GLN A 21 10.17 -21.19 -28.73
CA GLN A 21 11.19 -20.23 -29.21
C GLN A 21 12.20 -19.87 -28.11
N ILE A 22 11.72 -19.60 -26.88
CA ILE A 22 12.59 -19.30 -25.73
C ILE A 22 13.51 -20.50 -25.41
N ASN A 23 12.97 -21.72 -25.41
CA ASN A 23 13.71 -22.94 -25.14
C ASN A 23 14.77 -23.20 -26.21
N ASN A 24 14.47 -22.96 -27.50
CA ASN A 24 15.43 -23.15 -28.60
C ASN A 24 16.60 -22.15 -28.54
N LEU A 25 16.40 -20.97 -27.96
CA LEU A 25 17.47 -19.96 -27.79
C LEU A 25 18.39 -20.29 -26.60
N GLU A 26 17.95 -21.11 -25.64
CA GLU A 26 18.66 -21.36 -24.39
C GLU A 26 20.05 -21.96 -24.61
N ASP A 27 20.19 -22.95 -25.48
CA ASP A 27 21.46 -23.64 -25.68
C ASP A 27 22.50 -22.72 -26.32
N ASN A 28 22.08 -21.84 -27.23
CA ASN A 28 22.95 -20.81 -27.82
C ASN A 28 23.43 -19.78 -26.80
N LEU A 29 22.56 -19.43 -25.83
CA LEU A 29 22.89 -18.44 -24.79
C LEU A 29 23.83 -19.00 -23.72
N LYS A 30 23.74 -20.30 -23.40
CA LYS A 30 24.65 -20.95 -22.45
C LYS A 30 26.14 -20.87 -22.85
N ILE A 31 26.43 -20.83 -24.14
CA ILE A 31 27.80 -20.79 -24.67
C ILE A 31 28.43 -19.40 -24.56
N LEU A 32 27.56 -18.33 -24.53
CA LEU A 32 28.02 -16.95 -24.51
C LEU A 32 28.68 -16.56 -23.18
N THR A 33 29.66 -15.68 -23.27
CA THR A 33 30.29 -15.06 -22.10
C THR A 33 29.37 -14.02 -21.46
N ASP A 34 29.65 -13.64 -20.21
CA ASP A 34 28.86 -12.64 -19.48
C ASP A 34 28.86 -11.27 -20.17
N SER A 35 29.97 -10.90 -20.82
CA SER A 35 30.08 -9.67 -21.60
C SER A 35 29.23 -9.68 -22.88
N GLU A 36 29.13 -10.82 -23.53
CA GLU A 36 28.29 -10.99 -24.73
C GLU A 36 26.81 -10.97 -24.40
N LEU A 37 26.42 -11.55 -23.24
CA LEU A 37 25.02 -11.45 -22.77
C LEU A 37 24.60 -10.00 -22.49
N ARG A 38 25.48 -9.16 -21.90
CA ARG A 38 25.22 -7.73 -21.72
C ARG A 38 25.13 -6.98 -23.06
N ALA A 39 26.03 -7.29 -24.00
CA ALA A 39 26.00 -6.69 -25.32
C ALA A 39 24.69 -6.99 -26.07
N LYS A 40 24.09 -8.16 -25.85
CA LYS A 40 22.77 -8.50 -26.40
C LYS A 40 21.67 -7.59 -25.89
N ILE A 41 21.62 -7.22 -24.60
CA ILE A 41 20.66 -6.27 -24.07
C ILE A 41 20.78 -4.90 -24.78
N VAL A 42 22.01 -4.41 -24.95
CA VAL A 42 22.26 -3.15 -25.68
C VAL A 42 21.78 -3.24 -27.14
N LYS A 43 21.95 -4.44 -27.77
CA LYS A 43 21.42 -4.67 -29.12
C LYS A 43 19.88 -4.62 -29.13
N LEU A 44 19.20 -5.25 -28.14
CA LEU A 44 17.74 -5.21 -28.02
C LEU A 44 17.24 -3.76 -27.80
N GLN A 45 17.93 -2.94 -27.01
CA GLN A 45 17.62 -1.52 -26.84
C GLN A 45 17.68 -0.76 -28.17
N LYS A 46 18.70 -1.02 -29.01
CA LYS A 46 18.80 -0.42 -30.34
C LYS A 46 17.67 -0.86 -31.27
N GLN A 47 17.37 -2.16 -31.29
CA GLN A 47 16.27 -2.72 -32.08
C GLN A 47 14.91 -2.15 -31.63
N TYR A 48 14.70 -1.94 -30.33
CA TYR A 48 13.50 -1.26 -29.83
C TYR A 48 13.41 0.19 -30.32
N LYS A 49 14.51 0.95 -30.30
CA LYS A 49 14.54 2.34 -30.81
C LYS A 49 14.18 2.41 -32.29
N GLU A 50 14.50 1.38 -33.07
CA GLU A 50 14.19 1.28 -34.50
C GLU A 50 12.74 0.82 -34.74
N SER A 51 12.27 -0.23 -34.02
CA SER A 51 10.97 -0.88 -34.28
C SER A 51 9.80 -0.29 -33.50
N GLN A 52 10.07 0.36 -32.35
CA GLN A 52 9.08 0.87 -31.40
C GLN A 52 8.10 -0.21 -30.89
N SER A 53 8.41 -1.50 -31.09
CA SER A 53 7.59 -2.64 -30.63
C SER A 53 8.43 -3.59 -29.78
N LEU A 54 7.83 -4.06 -28.67
CA LEU A 54 8.44 -5.07 -27.79
C LEU A 54 8.13 -6.51 -28.21
N ASP A 55 7.13 -6.74 -29.05
CA ASP A 55 6.60 -8.09 -29.32
C ASP A 55 7.65 -9.02 -29.94
N PHE A 56 8.47 -8.51 -30.84
CA PHE A 56 9.55 -9.28 -31.48
C PHE A 56 10.73 -9.60 -30.53
N LEU A 57 10.83 -8.85 -29.42
CA LEU A 57 11.95 -8.97 -28.48
C LEU A 57 11.64 -9.90 -27.30
N ILE A 58 10.38 -10.33 -27.14
CA ILE A 58 9.92 -11.13 -26.00
C ILE A 58 10.77 -12.40 -25.83
N ALA A 59 10.89 -13.19 -26.89
CA ALA A 59 11.55 -14.48 -26.82
C ALA A 59 13.03 -14.34 -26.45
N GLU A 60 13.77 -13.42 -27.05
CA GLU A 60 15.20 -13.21 -26.79
C GLU A 60 15.42 -12.59 -25.39
N SER A 61 14.61 -11.62 -24.99
CA SER A 61 14.70 -11.00 -23.66
C SER A 61 14.41 -12.01 -22.54
N PHE A 62 13.37 -12.85 -22.69
CA PHE A 62 13.03 -13.86 -21.69
C PHE A 62 14.11 -14.94 -21.59
N ALA A 63 14.65 -15.38 -22.73
CA ALA A 63 15.74 -16.34 -22.75
C ALA A 63 17.01 -15.78 -22.07
N LEU A 64 17.39 -14.53 -22.35
CA LEU A 64 18.49 -13.83 -21.69
C LEU A 64 18.29 -13.70 -20.17
N THR A 65 17.09 -13.32 -19.74
CA THR A 65 16.77 -13.19 -18.32
C THR A 65 16.81 -14.55 -17.60
N ARG A 66 16.33 -15.60 -18.26
CA ARG A 66 16.40 -16.99 -17.75
C ARG A 66 17.85 -17.45 -17.55
N GLU A 67 18.71 -17.21 -18.51
CA GLU A 67 20.14 -17.55 -18.43
C GLU A 67 20.84 -16.71 -17.35
N ALA A 68 20.59 -15.40 -17.29
CA ALA A 68 21.13 -14.52 -16.26
C ALA A 68 20.71 -14.99 -14.85
N SER A 69 19.45 -15.39 -14.66
CA SER A 69 18.96 -15.96 -13.39
C SER A 69 19.67 -17.25 -13.02
N SER A 70 19.89 -18.12 -13.99
CA SER A 70 20.62 -19.39 -13.78
C SER A 70 22.06 -19.14 -13.33
N ARG A 71 22.76 -18.18 -13.96
CA ARG A 71 24.16 -17.85 -13.63
C ARG A 71 24.31 -17.11 -12.30
N THR A 72 23.40 -16.19 -11.98
CA THR A 72 23.52 -15.35 -10.78
C THR A 72 22.98 -16.01 -9.53
N LEU A 73 21.74 -16.52 -9.59
CA LEU A 73 21.03 -17.09 -8.45
C LEU A 73 21.09 -18.63 -8.41
N GLY A 74 21.46 -19.29 -9.52
CA GLY A 74 21.32 -20.74 -9.67
C GLY A 74 19.87 -21.19 -9.86
N LEU A 75 18.97 -20.28 -10.21
CA LEU A 75 17.54 -20.52 -10.38
C LEU A 75 17.17 -20.41 -11.87
N ARG A 76 16.82 -21.53 -12.49
CA ARG A 76 16.32 -21.55 -13.85
C ARG A 76 14.80 -21.49 -13.83
N HIS A 77 14.20 -20.55 -14.56
CA HIS A 77 12.74 -20.45 -14.67
C HIS A 77 12.14 -21.72 -15.29
N PHE A 78 11.06 -22.22 -14.68
CA PHE A 78 10.25 -23.30 -15.26
C PHE A 78 9.40 -22.75 -16.43
N ASP A 79 8.95 -23.62 -17.33
CA ASP A 79 8.12 -23.20 -18.47
C ASP A 79 6.79 -22.56 -18.03
N VAL A 80 6.20 -23.06 -16.93
CA VAL A 80 5.01 -22.43 -16.32
C VAL A 80 5.30 -21.02 -15.79
N GLN A 81 6.51 -20.75 -15.33
CA GLN A 81 6.92 -19.41 -14.91
C GLN A 81 7.13 -18.48 -16.10
N LEU A 82 7.56 -19.00 -17.26
CA LEU A 82 7.58 -18.20 -18.50
C LEU A 82 6.16 -17.79 -18.91
N ILE A 83 5.16 -18.69 -18.77
CA ILE A 83 3.74 -18.36 -19.00
C ILE A 83 3.32 -17.22 -18.09
N GLY A 84 3.65 -17.30 -16.78
CA GLY A 84 3.35 -16.23 -15.84
C GLY A 84 3.96 -14.88 -16.26
N GLY A 85 5.22 -14.86 -16.72
CA GLY A 85 5.86 -13.67 -17.26
C GLY A 85 5.17 -13.11 -18.52
N LEU A 86 4.69 -13.98 -19.41
CA LEU A 86 3.95 -13.57 -20.61
C LEU A 86 2.57 -12.99 -20.26
N VAL A 87 1.87 -13.58 -19.30
CA VAL A 87 0.60 -13.05 -18.78
C VAL A 87 0.79 -11.65 -18.19
N LEU A 88 1.82 -11.45 -17.36
CA LEU A 88 2.16 -10.14 -16.82
C LEU A 88 2.49 -9.13 -17.92
N ASN A 89 3.25 -9.53 -18.94
CA ASN A 89 3.56 -8.65 -20.05
C ASN A 89 2.32 -8.24 -20.86
N ASN A 90 1.29 -9.07 -20.89
CA ASN A 90 0.03 -8.81 -21.55
C ASN A 90 -0.98 -7.99 -20.71
N GLN A 91 -0.53 -7.31 -19.66
CA GLN A 91 -1.38 -6.47 -18.81
C GLN A 91 -2.51 -7.29 -18.14
N GLN A 92 -2.18 -8.44 -17.61
CA GLN A 92 -3.10 -9.34 -16.92
C GLN A 92 -2.58 -9.67 -15.52
N ILE A 93 -3.41 -10.26 -14.70
CA ILE A 93 -3.04 -10.77 -13.39
C ILE A 93 -2.66 -12.25 -13.53
N ALA A 94 -1.42 -12.57 -13.15
CA ALA A 94 -0.97 -13.94 -13.06
C ALA A 94 -1.31 -14.52 -11.68
N GLU A 95 -2.32 -15.39 -11.61
CA GLU A 95 -2.57 -16.17 -10.40
C GLU A 95 -1.62 -17.36 -10.35
N MET A 96 -0.62 -17.26 -9.51
CA MET A 96 0.32 -18.33 -9.23
C MET A 96 0.21 -18.72 -7.75
N LYS A 97 0.05 -20.01 -7.47
CA LYS A 97 -0.04 -20.50 -6.08
C LYS A 97 1.18 -20.04 -5.28
N THR A 98 0.97 -19.84 -4.00
CA THR A 98 2.04 -19.39 -3.09
C THR A 98 3.21 -20.37 -3.11
N GLY A 99 4.44 -19.83 -3.19
CA GLY A 99 5.66 -20.63 -3.28
C GLY A 99 6.08 -21.04 -4.70
N GLU A 100 5.32 -20.73 -5.76
CA GLU A 100 5.69 -21.03 -7.16
C GLU A 100 6.69 -20.01 -7.76
N GLY A 101 7.28 -19.13 -6.95
CA GLY A 101 8.34 -18.23 -7.36
C GLY A 101 7.86 -16.98 -8.12
N LYS A 102 6.76 -16.37 -7.73
CA LYS A 102 6.22 -15.13 -8.31
C LYS A 102 7.25 -14.03 -8.46
N THR A 103 8.06 -13.79 -7.42
CA THR A 103 9.11 -12.76 -7.43
C THR A 103 10.12 -12.98 -8.56
N LEU A 104 10.45 -14.24 -8.86
CA LEU A 104 11.36 -14.60 -9.96
C LEU A 104 10.66 -14.38 -11.32
N VAL A 105 9.38 -14.68 -11.43
CA VAL A 105 8.59 -14.48 -12.65
C VAL A 105 8.53 -13.01 -13.05
N ALA A 106 8.38 -12.11 -12.08
CA ALA A 106 8.35 -10.67 -12.33
C ALA A 106 9.63 -10.14 -13.02
N THR A 107 10.76 -10.84 -12.90
CA THR A 107 12.01 -10.42 -13.55
C THR A 107 11.93 -10.47 -15.07
N LEU A 108 11.14 -11.38 -15.63
CA LEU A 108 10.99 -11.55 -17.08
C LEU A 108 10.37 -10.31 -17.76
N PRO A 109 9.14 -9.89 -17.42
CA PRO A 109 8.53 -8.70 -18.00
C PRO A 109 9.23 -7.42 -17.55
N ALA A 110 9.84 -7.38 -16.36
CA ALA A 110 10.61 -6.24 -15.91
C ALA A 110 11.83 -5.98 -16.79
N CYS A 111 12.64 -7.00 -17.11
CA CYS A 111 13.78 -6.87 -18.04
C CYS A 111 13.33 -6.45 -19.44
N LEU A 112 12.26 -7.04 -19.97
CA LEU A 112 11.73 -6.69 -21.28
C LEU A 112 11.30 -5.22 -21.37
N ASN A 113 10.54 -4.76 -20.40
CA ASN A 113 10.04 -3.38 -20.40
C ASN A 113 11.13 -2.37 -20.01
N ALA A 114 12.18 -2.75 -19.28
CA ALA A 114 13.35 -1.92 -18.99
C ALA A 114 14.14 -1.56 -20.27
N ILE A 115 14.07 -2.38 -21.33
CA ILE A 115 14.67 -2.09 -22.64
C ILE A 115 14.17 -0.75 -23.21
N THR A 116 12.96 -0.33 -22.87
CA THR A 116 12.38 0.95 -23.32
C THR A 116 13.05 2.18 -22.73
N GLU A 117 13.87 2.04 -21.68
CA GLU A 117 14.51 3.13 -20.92
C GLU A 117 13.50 4.07 -20.21
N LYS A 118 12.18 3.77 -20.28
CA LYS A 118 11.11 4.58 -19.69
C LYS A 118 10.86 4.29 -18.21
N GLY A 119 11.41 3.21 -17.68
CA GLY A 119 11.28 2.78 -16.29
C GLY A 119 10.17 1.80 -16.02
N VAL A 120 10.47 0.90 -15.08
CA VAL A 120 9.55 -0.12 -14.59
C VAL A 120 9.48 -0.01 -13.07
N HIS A 121 8.26 0.07 -12.53
CA HIS A 121 8.02 0.04 -11.10
C HIS A 121 7.54 -1.35 -10.68
N ILE A 122 8.22 -1.95 -9.70
CA ILE A 122 7.77 -3.19 -9.04
C ILE A 122 7.29 -2.81 -7.66
N VAL A 123 5.97 -2.90 -7.47
CA VAL A 123 5.30 -2.45 -6.26
C VAL A 123 5.06 -3.61 -5.32
N THR A 124 5.43 -3.43 -4.05
CA THR A 124 5.27 -4.41 -2.98
C THR A 124 4.47 -3.82 -1.81
N VAL A 125 3.98 -4.69 -0.92
CA VAL A 125 3.16 -4.28 0.23
C VAL A 125 3.96 -3.59 1.34
N ASN A 126 5.28 -3.83 1.45
CA ASN A 126 6.09 -3.25 2.52
C ASN A 126 7.58 -3.12 2.16
N ASP A 127 8.29 -2.27 2.91
CA ASP A 127 9.71 -1.96 2.72
C ASP A 127 10.63 -3.17 2.83
N TYR A 128 10.29 -4.14 3.71
CA TYR A 128 11.08 -5.35 3.86
C TYR A 128 11.08 -6.18 2.59
N LEU A 129 9.90 -6.39 1.98
CA LEU A 129 9.78 -7.12 0.71
C LEU A 129 10.46 -6.37 -0.43
N ALA A 130 10.24 -5.05 -0.53
CA ALA A 130 10.89 -4.22 -1.54
C ALA A 130 12.42 -4.33 -1.47
N SER A 131 13.00 -4.22 -0.27
CA SER A 131 14.44 -4.33 -0.05
C SER A 131 14.96 -5.75 -0.32
N ARG A 132 14.27 -6.79 0.19
CA ARG A 132 14.65 -8.18 -0.02
C ARG A 132 14.69 -8.54 -1.52
N ASP A 133 13.64 -8.14 -2.22
CA ASP A 133 13.47 -8.51 -3.63
C ASP A 133 14.39 -7.71 -4.53
N GLN A 134 14.62 -6.42 -4.24
CA GLN A 134 15.64 -5.62 -4.91
C GLN A 134 17.05 -6.21 -4.74
N VAL A 135 17.42 -6.65 -3.54
CA VAL A 135 18.73 -7.27 -3.28
C VAL A 135 18.85 -8.60 -4.02
N SER A 136 17.81 -9.44 -3.98
CA SER A 136 17.83 -10.77 -4.56
C SER A 136 17.71 -10.72 -6.09
N MET A 137 16.68 -10.11 -6.64
CA MET A 137 16.42 -10.06 -8.08
C MET A 137 17.28 -9.01 -8.78
N GLY A 138 17.70 -7.97 -8.10
CA GLY A 138 18.61 -6.96 -8.61
C GLY A 138 19.96 -7.52 -9.07
N GLN A 139 20.36 -8.71 -8.61
CA GLN A 139 21.54 -9.40 -9.13
C GLN A 139 21.37 -9.77 -10.61
N ILE A 140 20.17 -10.19 -11.01
CA ILE A 140 19.87 -10.54 -12.42
C ILE A 140 19.95 -9.29 -13.29
N TYR A 141 19.32 -8.20 -12.85
CA TYR A 141 19.27 -6.95 -13.61
C TYR A 141 20.66 -6.33 -13.78
N ARG A 142 21.43 -6.20 -12.70
CA ARG A 142 22.82 -5.71 -12.74
C ARG A 142 23.76 -6.61 -13.56
N PHE A 143 23.51 -7.92 -13.55
CA PHE A 143 24.25 -8.83 -14.42
C PHE A 143 24.01 -8.53 -15.89
N LEU A 144 22.79 -8.19 -16.27
CA LEU A 144 22.41 -7.80 -17.61
C LEU A 144 22.76 -6.34 -17.98
N GLY A 145 23.28 -5.55 -17.03
CA GLY A 145 23.66 -4.15 -17.24
C GLY A 145 22.52 -3.15 -17.05
N LEU A 146 21.41 -3.56 -16.40
CA LEU A 146 20.29 -2.70 -16.05
C LEU A 146 20.43 -2.19 -14.61
N ASP A 147 20.14 -0.91 -14.41
CA ASP A 147 20.19 -0.28 -13.09
C ASP A 147 18.95 -0.58 -12.26
N THR A 148 19.16 -0.72 -10.94
CA THR A 148 18.07 -1.01 -10.00
C THR A 148 18.00 0.00 -8.87
N GLY A 149 16.83 0.61 -8.68
CA GLY A 149 16.51 1.51 -7.58
C GLY A 149 15.70 0.82 -6.48
N LEU A 150 15.74 1.40 -5.29
CA LEU A 150 14.92 1.04 -4.14
C LEU A 150 14.44 2.32 -3.48
N ILE A 151 13.16 2.41 -3.20
CA ILE A 151 12.56 3.51 -2.44
C ILE A 151 12.10 2.99 -1.08
N GLN A 152 12.51 3.70 -0.03
CA GLN A 152 12.14 3.45 1.37
C GLN A 152 11.79 4.76 2.06
N ASN A 153 11.14 4.67 3.22
CA ASN A 153 10.57 5.82 3.93
C ASN A 153 11.61 6.93 4.24
N ASP A 154 12.77 6.57 4.78
CA ASP A 154 13.75 7.55 5.30
C ASP A 154 14.65 8.19 4.23
N MET A 155 14.30 8.13 2.94
CA MET A 155 15.14 8.65 1.85
C MET A 155 14.88 10.13 1.59
N THR A 156 15.96 10.87 1.32
CA THR A 156 15.93 12.28 0.86
C THR A 156 15.40 12.39 -0.57
N THR A 157 14.90 13.57 -0.96
CA THR A 157 14.38 13.85 -2.32
C THR A 157 15.41 13.55 -3.41
N SER A 158 16.69 13.88 -3.17
CA SER A 158 17.78 13.60 -4.13
C SER A 158 18.04 12.11 -4.31
N GLU A 159 17.99 11.32 -3.23
CA GLU A 159 18.12 9.86 -3.29
C GLU A 159 16.92 9.23 -3.97
N ARG A 160 15.69 9.68 -3.67
CA ARG A 160 14.47 9.22 -4.35
C ARG A 160 14.56 9.46 -5.84
N LYS A 161 14.91 10.67 -6.27
CA LYS A 161 15.07 11.04 -7.68
C LYS A 161 16.09 10.15 -8.41
N LYS A 162 17.24 9.87 -7.77
CA LYS A 162 18.23 8.94 -8.31
C LYS A 162 17.68 7.52 -8.48
N ASN A 163 16.96 7.02 -7.49
CA ASN A 163 16.41 5.66 -7.52
C ASN A 163 15.24 5.51 -8.51
N TYR A 164 14.38 6.54 -8.66
CA TYR A 164 13.33 6.52 -9.67
C TYR A 164 13.86 6.62 -11.10
N ASN A 165 15.05 7.21 -11.30
CA ASN A 165 15.70 7.26 -12.61
C ASN A 165 16.36 5.94 -13.02
N ALA A 166 16.45 4.94 -12.14
CA ALA A 166 16.92 3.61 -12.49
C ALA A 166 15.95 2.91 -13.47
N ASP A 167 16.44 1.91 -14.20
CA ASP A 167 15.64 1.17 -15.18
C ASP A 167 14.49 0.41 -14.51
N ILE A 168 14.74 -0.16 -13.32
CA ILE A 168 13.77 -0.92 -12.55
C ILE A 168 13.83 -0.44 -11.10
N THR A 169 12.70 0.04 -10.57
CA THR A 169 12.60 0.55 -9.22
C THR A 169 11.64 -0.30 -8.38
N TYR A 170 12.13 -0.80 -7.25
CA TYR A 170 11.32 -1.44 -6.22
C TYR A 170 10.82 -0.39 -5.22
N VAL A 171 9.53 -0.40 -4.95
CA VAL A 171 8.88 0.62 -4.12
C VAL A 171 7.65 0.02 -3.44
N THR A 172 7.24 0.57 -2.31
CA THR A 172 5.96 0.22 -1.70
C THR A 172 4.81 1.02 -2.32
N ASN A 173 3.61 0.46 -2.27
CA ASN A 173 2.41 1.10 -2.80
C ASN A 173 2.17 2.50 -2.19
N TYR A 174 2.34 2.65 -0.88
CA TYR A 174 2.11 3.91 -0.20
C TYR A 174 3.19 4.95 -0.51
N GLU A 175 4.49 4.60 -0.51
CA GLU A 175 5.56 5.56 -0.83
C GLU A 175 5.43 6.10 -2.25
N LEU A 176 5.14 5.21 -3.21
CA LEU A 176 4.94 5.59 -4.60
C LEU A 176 3.77 6.56 -4.78
N THR A 177 2.66 6.29 -4.09
CA THR A 177 1.48 7.15 -4.17
C THR A 177 1.69 8.47 -3.44
N PHE A 178 2.38 8.46 -2.30
CA PHE A 178 2.74 9.69 -1.60
C PHE A 178 3.74 10.54 -2.40
N ASP A 179 4.71 9.93 -3.06
CA ASP A 179 5.64 10.66 -3.93
C ASP A 179 4.90 11.32 -5.09
N TYR A 180 3.91 10.62 -5.68
CA TYR A 180 3.04 11.23 -6.71
C TYR A 180 2.28 12.45 -6.18
N LEU A 181 1.70 12.37 -4.98
CA LEU A 181 1.01 13.50 -4.39
C LEU A 181 1.97 14.64 -4.05
N ARG A 182 3.17 14.37 -3.50
CA ARG A 182 4.19 15.36 -3.19
C ARG A 182 4.69 16.08 -4.45
N ASP A 183 4.93 15.34 -5.53
CA ASP A 183 5.35 15.90 -6.82
C ASP A 183 4.33 16.89 -7.38
N ASN A 184 3.03 16.58 -7.20
CA ASN A 184 1.95 17.46 -7.64
C ASN A 184 1.67 18.65 -6.69
N MET A 185 2.36 18.72 -5.55
CA MET A 185 2.34 19.85 -4.61
C MET A 185 3.66 20.66 -4.65
N SER A 186 4.65 20.20 -5.38
CA SER A 186 5.99 20.80 -5.43
C SER A 186 5.98 22.15 -6.17
N LEU A 187 6.63 23.18 -5.59
CA LEU A 187 6.76 24.50 -6.20
C LEU A 187 7.93 24.61 -7.16
N ASN A 188 8.89 23.67 -7.11
CA ASN A 188 10.08 23.68 -7.92
C ASN A 188 10.21 22.41 -8.75
N LEU A 189 10.64 22.54 -10.00
CA LEU A 189 10.92 21.39 -10.89
C LEU A 189 11.99 20.44 -10.36
N ASN A 190 12.93 20.94 -9.57
CA ASN A 190 14.02 20.14 -9.03
C ASN A 190 13.54 19.15 -7.96
N ASP A 191 12.44 19.46 -7.30
CA ASP A 191 11.89 18.64 -6.22
C ASP A 191 11.01 17.50 -6.73
N ILE A 192 10.66 17.50 -8.02
CA ILE A 192 9.94 16.42 -8.68
C ILE A 192 10.85 15.19 -8.78
N VAL A 193 10.41 14.08 -8.23
CA VAL A 193 11.18 12.83 -8.17
C VAL A 193 10.72 11.80 -9.20
N LEU A 194 9.43 11.78 -9.54
CA LEU A 194 8.87 10.83 -10.49
C LEU A 194 9.07 11.27 -11.94
N ARG A 195 9.36 10.31 -12.78
CA ARG A 195 9.27 10.47 -14.25
C ARG A 195 7.89 9.99 -14.74
N PRO A 196 7.48 10.26 -15.98
CA PRO A 196 6.22 9.78 -16.53
C PRO A 196 6.05 8.27 -16.34
N PHE A 197 4.87 7.83 -15.90
CA PHE A 197 4.58 6.43 -15.70
C PHE A 197 4.62 5.64 -16.99
N ASN A 198 5.16 4.41 -16.94
CA ASN A 198 5.26 3.52 -18.09
C ASN A 198 4.68 2.13 -17.76
N TYR A 199 5.36 1.34 -16.97
CA TYR A 199 4.92 -0.01 -16.60
C TYR A 199 5.02 -0.25 -15.10
N CYS A 200 3.94 -0.82 -14.54
CA CYS A 200 3.87 -1.21 -13.15
C CYS A 200 3.54 -2.70 -13.01
N ILE A 201 4.33 -3.41 -12.19
CA ILE A 201 4.06 -4.78 -11.77
C ILE A 201 3.74 -4.75 -10.28
N ILE A 202 2.54 -5.17 -9.89
CA ILE A 202 2.12 -5.22 -8.49
C ILE A 202 2.29 -6.64 -7.95
N ASP A 203 3.16 -6.80 -6.94
CA ASP A 203 3.24 -8.06 -6.19
C ASP A 203 2.19 -8.11 -5.10
N GLU A 204 1.54 -9.25 -4.92
CA GLU A 204 0.38 -9.43 -4.05
C GLU A 204 -0.72 -8.40 -4.39
N VAL A 205 -1.12 -8.37 -5.67
CA VAL A 205 -2.05 -7.39 -6.22
C VAL A 205 -3.40 -7.36 -5.51
N ASP A 206 -3.85 -8.48 -4.99
CA ASP A 206 -5.07 -8.60 -4.19
C ASP A 206 -4.99 -7.87 -2.84
N SER A 207 -3.81 -7.80 -2.21
CA SER A 207 -3.63 -6.97 -1.02
C SER A 207 -3.72 -5.49 -1.34
N ILE A 208 -3.02 -5.06 -2.37
CA ILE A 208 -2.88 -3.63 -2.68
C ILE A 208 -4.17 -3.08 -3.28
N LEU A 209 -4.73 -3.76 -4.29
CA LEU A 209 -5.87 -3.25 -5.04
C LEU A 209 -7.24 -3.61 -4.44
N ILE A 210 -7.30 -4.55 -3.50
CA ILE A 210 -8.55 -4.95 -2.85
C ILE A 210 -8.55 -4.61 -1.36
N ASP A 211 -7.60 -5.14 -0.56
CA ASP A 211 -7.63 -4.97 0.89
C ASP A 211 -7.30 -3.54 1.32
N GLU A 212 -6.22 -2.98 0.80
CA GLU A 212 -5.79 -1.61 1.14
C GLU A 212 -6.55 -0.52 0.37
N ALA A 213 -7.31 -0.90 -0.66
CA ALA A 213 -8.06 0.04 -1.50
C ALA A 213 -9.44 0.45 -0.91
N GLN A 214 -9.67 0.23 0.38
CA GLN A 214 -10.91 0.62 1.07
C GLN A 214 -10.93 2.08 1.49
N THR A 215 -9.76 2.70 1.65
CA THR A 215 -9.61 4.09 2.08
C THR A 215 -8.69 4.85 1.13
N PRO A 216 -8.95 6.13 0.86
CA PRO A 216 -8.03 6.96 0.09
C PRO A 216 -6.76 7.24 0.87
N LEU A 217 -5.67 7.49 0.16
CA LEU A 217 -4.45 8.07 0.75
C LEU A 217 -4.62 9.59 0.84
N ILE A 218 -4.24 10.16 1.97
CA ILE A 218 -4.45 11.56 2.29
C ILE A 218 -3.14 12.16 2.80
N ILE A 219 -2.74 13.29 2.22
CA ILE A 219 -1.74 14.20 2.81
C ILE A 219 -2.51 15.29 3.52
N SER A 220 -2.19 15.53 4.79
CA SER A 220 -2.90 16.48 5.63
C SER A 220 -1.96 17.44 6.34
N ASN A 221 -2.39 18.68 6.52
CA ASN A 221 -1.76 19.67 7.38
C ASN A 221 -2.53 19.80 8.72
N ASN A 222 -1.82 20.16 9.77
CA ASN A 222 -2.42 20.35 11.08
C ASN A 222 -3.12 21.72 11.15
N ILE A 223 -4.37 21.72 11.61
CA ILE A 223 -5.16 22.93 11.93
C ILE A 223 -5.50 22.91 13.42
N GLU A 224 -5.60 24.09 14.01
CA GLU A 224 -6.08 24.22 15.38
C GLU A 224 -7.47 23.60 15.55
N THR A 225 -7.61 22.74 16.53
CA THR A 225 -8.87 22.04 16.81
C THR A 225 -9.42 22.44 18.15
N PRO A 226 -10.73 22.49 18.32
CA PRO A 226 -11.35 22.66 19.63
C PRO A 226 -11.17 21.38 20.45
N VAL A 227 -10.02 21.24 21.09
CA VAL A 227 -9.65 20.08 21.93
C VAL A 227 -10.69 19.83 23.01
N ASP A 228 -11.21 20.92 23.60
CA ASP A 228 -12.21 20.85 24.67
C ASP A 228 -13.47 20.11 24.26
N LYS A 229 -13.94 20.28 23.01
CA LYS A 229 -15.14 19.56 22.52
C LYS A 229 -14.96 18.05 22.46
N TYR A 230 -13.78 17.55 22.13
CA TYR A 230 -13.51 16.10 22.12
C TYR A 230 -13.48 15.51 23.52
N ILE A 231 -12.90 16.26 24.49
CA ILE A 231 -12.85 15.82 25.88
C ILE A 231 -14.26 15.77 26.46
N ILE A 232 -15.02 16.87 26.30
CA ILE A 232 -16.40 16.94 26.81
C ILE A 232 -17.27 15.86 26.12
N ALA A 233 -17.14 15.65 24.83
CA ALA A 233 -17.89 14.62 24.11
C ALA A 233 -17.54 13.21 24.61
N SER A 234 -16.28 12.95 24.94
CA SER A 234 -15.86 11.67 25.50
C SER A 234 -16.46 11.44 26.90
N GLU A 235 -16.50 12.48 27.75
CA GLU A 235 -17.10 12.40 29.08
C GLU A 235 -18.63 12.19 29.01
N ILE A 236 -19.29 12.77 28.04
CA ILE A 236 -20.74 12.58 27.82
C ILE A 236 -21.07 11.13 27.53
N THR A 237 -20.22 10.39 26.85
CA THR A 237 -20.49 8.98 26.50
C THR A 237 -20.70 8.10 27.73
N ASP A 238 -20.11 8.46 28.89
CA ASP A 238 -20.25 7.69 30.13
C ASP A 238 -21.70 7.77 30.71
N TYR A 239 -22.48 8.78 30.29
CA TYR A 239 -23.86 8.99 30.72
C TYR A 239 -24.91 8.45 29.73
N LEU A 240 -24.44 7.82 28.62
CA LEU A 240 -25.33 7.33 27.58
C LEU A 240 -25.45 5.80 27.62
N GLU A 241 -26.67 5.30 27.59
CA GLU A 241 -26.96 3.87 27.59
C GLU A 241 -27.31 3.36 26.20
N VAL A 242 -26.75 2.18 25.86
CA VAL A 242 -27.04 1.46 24.62
C VAL A 242 -28.55 1.10 24.60
N THR A 243 -29.16 1.16 23.43
CA THR A 243 -30.58 0.90 23.15
C THR A 243 -31.56 1.99 23.56
N ILE A 244 -31.29 2.76 24.60
CA ILE A 244 -32.14 3.88 25.05
C ILE A 244 -31.71 5.14 24.32
N HIS A 245 -30.45 5.52 24.43
CA HIS A 245 -29.93 6.80 23.90
C HIS A 245 -29.32 6.68 22.51
N TYR A 246 -28.76 5.48 22.16
CA TYR A 246 -28.25 5.23 20.83
C TYR A 246 -28.35 3.75 20.45
N LYS A 247 -28.38 3.47 19.14
CA LYS A 247 -28.37 2.13 18.56
C LYS A 247 -27.07 1.88 17.82
N ILE A 248 -26.47 0.71 18.00
CA ILE A 248 -25.26 0.29 17.31
C ILE A 248 -25.65 -0.54 16.09
N ASP A 249 -25.19 -0.13 14.91
CA ASP A 249 -25.21 -0.95 13.71
C ASP A 249 -23.81 -1.54 13.49
N GLU A 250 -23.56 -2.68 14.09
CA GLU A 250 -22.27 -3.39 14.00
C GLU A 250 -21.91 -3.73 12.54
N LYS A 251 -22.93 -4.01 11.71
CA LYS A 251 -22.73 -4.37 10.30
C LYS A 251 -22.17 -3.21 9.48
N ASN A 252 -22.65 -1.99 9.73
CA ASN A 252 -22.24 -0.78 9.04
C ASN A 252 -21.14 -0.01 9.78
N LYS A 253 -20.72 -0.49 10.98
CA LYS A 253 -19.82 0.23 11.89
C LYS A 253 -20.31 1.67 12.11
N ASN A 254 -21.62 1.84 12.34
CA ASN A 254 -22.24 3.14 12.51
C ASN A 254 -23.11 3.20 13.76
N ILE A 255 -23.40 4.43 14.21
CA ILE A 255 -24.23 4.70 15.39
C ILE A 255 -25.37 5.63 14.99
N ILE A 256 -26.56 5.33 15.50
CA ILE A 256 -27.77 6.11 15.30
C ILE A 256 -28.23 6.61 16.65
N LEU A 257 -28.23 7.94 16.85
CA LEU A 257 -28.80 8.55 18.04
C LEU A 257 -30.35 8.46 18.01
N THR A 258 -30.93 8.24 19.19
CA THR A 258 -32.39 8.29 19.39
C THR A 258 -32.80 9.72 19.76
N GLU A 259 -34.09 10.03 19.64
CA GLU A 259 -34.61 11.34 20.11
C GLU A 259 -34.38 11.58 21.61
N GLN A 260 -34.43 10.52 22.42
CA GLN A 260 -34.12 10.58 23.83
C GLN A 260 -32.65 10.87 24.08
N GLY A 261 -31.75 10.25 23.28
CA GLY A 261 -30.32 10.50 23.35
C GLY A 261 -29.96 11.94 22.97
N SER A 262 -30.57 12.49 21.91
CA SER A 262 -30.33 13.88 21.51
C SER A 262 -30.74 14.86 22.61
N LYS A 263 -31.95 14.68 23.21
CA LYS A 263 -32.44 15.53 24.32
C LYS A 263 -31.56 15.42 25.57
N GLN A 264 -31.09 14.25 25.90
CA GLN A 264 -30.18 14.05 27.03
C GLN A 264 -28.86 14.79 26.84
N ILE A 265 -28.27 14.71 25.64
CA ILE A 265 -27.02 15.39 25.30
C ILE A 265 -27.22 16.91 25.33
N GLU A 266 -28.31 17.44 24.79
CA GLU A 266 -28.66 18.86 24.82
C GLU A 266 -28.80 19.38 26.27
N GLN A 267 -29.39 18.58 27.15
CA GLN A 267 -29.50 18.91 28.59
C GLN A 267 -28.15 18.94 29.29
N ILE A 268 -27.27 17.96 29.02
CA ILE A 268 -25.93 17.88 29.60
C ILE A 268 -25.08 19.07 29.13
N LEU A 269 -25.11 19.36 27.84
CA LEU A 269 -24.34 20.45 27.23
C LEU A 269 -24.97 21.84 27.49
N ARG A 270 -26.22 21.91 27.96
CA ARG A 270 -27.00 23.13 28.14
C ARG A 270 -27.13 23.95 26.86
N ILE A 271 -27.29 23.29 25.72
CA ILE A 271 -27.49 23.89 24.39
C ILE A 271 -28.93 23.69 23.95
N GLN A 272 -29.44 24.60 23.08
CA GLN A 272 -30.80 24.52 22.57
C GLN A 272 -30.97 23.56 21.40
N ASP A 273 -29.92 23.41 20.57
CA ASP A 273 -29.93 22.58 19.37
C ASP A 273 -28.54 21.94 19.17
N LEU A 274 -28.51 20.62 19.17
CA LEU A 274 -27.32 19.83 18.94
C LEU A 274 -26.79 19.97 17.49
N TYR A 275 -27.68 20.36 16.56
CA TYR A 275 -27.45 20.45 15.13
C TYR A 275 -27.16 21.88 14.64
N ASP A 276 -27.02 22.88 15.53
CA ASP A 276 -26.75 24.27 15.13
C ASP A 276 -25.50 24.35 14.20
N PRO A 277 -25.63 24.82 12.95
CA PRO A 277 -24.51 24.92 12.02
C PRO A 277 -23.39 25.86 12.50
N ARG A 278 -23.68 26.79 13.40
CA ARG A 278 -22.71 27.76 13.92
C ARG A 278 -21.83 27.19 15.00
N ASP A 279 -22.32 26.18 15.75
CA ASP A 279 -21.57 25.50 16.80
C ASP A 279 -21.91 24.01 16.83
N PRO A 280 -21.56 23.24 15.79
CA PRO A 280 -21.94 21.86 15.65
C PRO A 280 -21.28 20.98 16.72
N TRP A 281 -22.10 20.22 17.48
CA TRP A 281 -21.66 19.26 18.47
C TRP A 281 -21.80 17.82 18.01
N ILE A 282 -22.71 17.56 17.07
CA ILE A 282 -23.07 16.21 16.66
C ILE A 282 -21.90 15.38 16.12
N PRO A 283 -20.95 15.90 15.33
CA PRO A 283 -19.81 15.11 14.85
C PRO A 283 -18.90 14.64 15.97
N TYR A 284 -18.71 15.47 17.00
CA TYR A 284 -17.88 15.13 18.17
C TYR A 284 -18.53 14.04 19.01
N VAL A 285 -19.82 14.16 19.29
CA VAL A 285 -20.59 13.19 20.09
C VAL A 285 -20.70 11.85 19.38
N ILE A 286 -21.03 11.82 18.09
CA ILE A 286 -21.11 10.58 17.31
C ILE A 286 -19.75 9.88 17.28
N ASN A 287 -18.68 10.63 17.06
CA ASN A 287 -17.33 10.05 17.04
C ASN A 287 -16.91 9.53 18.42
N ALA A 288 -17.27 10.21 19.50
CA ALA A 288 -16.99 9.76 20.85
C ALA A 288 -17.74 8.44 21.16
N ILE A 289 -19.02 8.33 20.79
CA ILE A 289 -19.79 7.09 20.95
C ILE A 289 -19.21 5.98 20.06
N LYS A 290 -18.83 6.27 18.80
CA LYS A 290 -18.15 5.31 17.92
C LYS A 290 -16.85 4.80 18.52
N ALA A 291 -16.03 5.69 19.06
CA ALA A 291 -14.77 5.35 19.70
C ALA A 291 -14.97 4.39 20.86
N ASN A 292 -16.01 4.61 21.70
CA ASN A 292 -16.29 3.76 22.83
C ASN A 292 -16.93 2.42 22.45
N ALA A 293 -17.91 2.43 21.54
CA ALA A 293 -18.72 1.27 21.24
C ALA A 293 -18.12 0.33 20.17
N LEU A 294 -17.33 0.85 19.24
CA LEU A 294 -16.90 0.10 18.05
C LEU A 294 -15.37 -0.06 17.94
N PHE A 295 -14.57 0.76 18.62
CA PHE A 295 -13.11 0.72 18.51
C PHE A 295 -12.46 0.32 19.83
N PHE A 296 -11.83 -0.86 19.84
CA PHE A 296 -11.22 -1.46 21.02
C PHE A 296 -9.70 -1.47 20.93
N ASN A 297 -9.06 -1.22 22.06
CA ASN A 297 -7.61 -1.33 22.21
C ASN A 297 -7.14 -2.77 21.96
N ASN A 298 -5.96 -2.95 21.39
CA ASN A 298 -5.36 -4.25 20.99
C ASN A 298 -6.12 -5.01 19.88
N VAL A 299 -7.23 -4.48 19.38
CA VAL A 299 -7.98 -5.04 18.25
C VAL A 299 -7.84 -4.13 17.03
N HIS A 300 -8.26 -2.86 17.18
CA HIS A 300 -8.27 -1.88 16.10
C HIS A 300 -7.09 -0.90 16.19
N TYR A 301 -6.56 -0.69 17.37
CA TYR A 301 -5.41 0.17 17.64
C TYR A 301 -4.60 -0.32 18.84
N ILE A 302 -3.39 0.18 18.96
CA ILE A 302 -2.53 0.03 20.14
C ILE A 302 -2.05 1.40 20.59
N VAL A 303 -1.79 1.55 21.88
CA VAL A 303 -1.17 2.75 22.45
C VAL A 303 0.35 2.54 22.53
N GLN A 304 1.10 3.32 21.76
CA GLN A 304 2.56 3.26 21.74
C GLN A 304 3.16 4.66 21.86
N ASN A 305 4.10 4.87 22.77
CA ASN A 305 4.76 6.17 23.00
C ASN A 305 3.76 7.34 23.19
N ASN A 306 2.72 7.16 23.98
CA ASN A 306 1.62 8.11 24.16
C ASN A 306 0.91 8.51 22.84
N ARG A 307 0.82 7.57 21.90
CA ARG A 307 0.16 7.77 20.61
C ARG A 307 -0.73 6.59 20.27
N ILE A 308 -1.86 6.89 19.62
CA ILE A 308 -2.68 5.85 18.99
C ILE A 308 -2.01 5.45 17.70
N VAL A 309 -1.82 4.15 17.52
CA VAL A 309 -1.33 3.55 16.28
C VAL A 309 -2.35 2.53 15.80
N ILE A 310 -2.78 2.68 14.56
CA ILE A 310 -3.79 1.82 13.96
C ILE A 310 -3.21 0.42 13.74
N VAL A 311 -4.00 -0.59 14.05
CA VAL A 311 -3.77 -1.97 13.64
C VAL A 311 -4.69 -2.27 12.47
N ASP A 312 -4.14 -2.64 11.35
CA ASP A 312 -4.93 -3.01 10.18
C ASP A 312 -5.67 -4.33 10.44
N GLU A 313 -6.98 -4.29 10.37
CA GLU A 313 -7.85 -5.45 10.65
C GLU A 313 -7.56 -6.66 9.73
N PHE A 314 -7.09 -6.41 8.51
CA PHE A 314 -6.84 -7.46 7.52
C PHE A 314 -5.44 -8.07 7.64
N THR A 315 -4.45 -7.22 7.85
CA THR A 315 -3.05 -7.66 7.88
C THR A 315 -2.54 -7.88 9.31
N GLY A 316 -3.25 -7.35 10.32
CA GLY A 316 -2.82 -7.34 11.72
C GLY A 316 -1.53 -6.54 11.92
N ARG A 317 -1.16 -5.67 10.98
CA ARG A 317 0.05 -4.85 11.02
C ARG A 317 -0.22 -3.49 11.64
N ILE A 318 0.80 -2.99 12.32
CA ILE A 318 0.82 -1.63 12.84
C ILE A 318 1.05 -0.67 11.68
N MET A 319 0.22 0.38 11.62
CA MET A 319 0.32 1.45 10.62
C MET A 319 0.58 2.78 11.32
N PRO A 320 1.85 3.13 11.62
CA PRO A 320 2.17 4.29 12.43
C PRO A 320 1.85 5.62 11.74
N ASP A 321 1.81 5.63 10.41
CA ASP A 321 1.61 6.82 9.60
C ASP A 321 0.15 7.02 9.16
N ARG A 322 -0.75 6.08 9.48
CA ARG A 322 -2.19 6.19 9.21
C ARG A 322 -2.95 6.76 10.40
N ARG A 323 -4.02 7.51 10.11
CA ARG A 323 -4.98 8.03 11.08
C ARG A 323 -6.39 7.85 10.54
N TRP A 324 -7.35 7.69 11.44
CA TRP A 324 -8.76 7.77 11.06
C TRP A 324 -9.12 9.22 10.76
N GLY A 325 -9.93 9.40 9.74
CA GLY A 325 -10.46 10.71 9.33
C GLY A 325 -11.60 11.22 10.20
N ASP A 326 -12.14 12.36 9.82
CA ASP A 326 -13.39 12.95 10.32
C ASP A 326 -13.49 13.17 11.83
N GLY A 327 -12.36 13.26 12.52
CA GLY A 327 -12.30 13.48 13.97
C GLY A 327 -12.37 12.20 14.81
N LEU A 328 -12.50 11.02 14.21
CA LEU A 328 -12.56 9.75 14.96
C LEU A 328 -11.23 9.45 15.68
N HIS A 329 -10.09 9.77 15.07
CA HIS A 329 -8.78 9.57 15.70
C HIS A 329 -8.64 10.40 16.98
N GLN A 330 -9.07 11.67 16.95
CA GLN A 330 -9.09 12.55 18.11
C GLN A 330 -10.08 12.06 19.19
N ALA A 331 -11.22 11.50 18.79
CA ALA A 331 -12.16 10.91 19.73
C ALA A 331 -11.59 9.67 20.44
N ILE A 332 -10.77 8.86 19.76
CA ILE A 332 -10.07 7.73 20.37
C ILE A 332 -8.92 8.22 21.27
N GLU A 333 -8.18 9.28 20.85
CA GLU A 333 -7.19 9.92 21.74
C GLU A 333 -7.84 10.46 23.01
N ALA A 334 -9.01 11.08 22.92
CA ALA A 334 -9.81 11.52 24.07
C ALA A 334 -10.23 10.37 24.98
N LYS A 335 -10.76 9.27 24.40
CA LYS A 335 -11.12 8.05 25.13
C LYS A 335 -9.96 7.48 25.95
N GLU A 336 -8.78 7.41 25.36
CA GLU A 336 -7.57 6.88 26.01
C GLU A 336 -6.86 7.94 26.90
N LYS A 337 -7.45 9.14 27.07
CA LYS A 337 -6.91 10.26 27.83
C LYS A 337 -5.50 10.67 27.41
N LEU A 338 -5.23 10.58 26.11
CA LEU A 338 -3.96 10.99 25.53
C LEU A 338 -4.01 12.47 25.09
N GLN A 339 -2.85 13.05 24.79
CA GLN A 339 -2.81 14.38 24.23
C GLN A 339 -3.47 14.39 22.85
N ILE A 340 -4.59 15.09 22.73
CA ILE A 340 -5.35 15.21 21.47
C ILE A 340 -4.55 16.06 20.49
N ARG A 341 -4.33 15.51 19.31
CA ARG A 341 -3.59 16.18 18.25
C ARG A 341 -4.50 17.07 17.43
N GLN A 342 -3.90 18.10 16.87
CA GLN A 342 -4.58 19.03 15.99
C GLN A 342 -5.32 18.28 14.85
N LYS A 343 -6.50 18.77 14.47
CA LYS A 343 -7.25 18.29 13.33
C LYS A 343 -6.40 18.45 12.07
N THR A 344 -6.46 17.49 11.20
CA THR A 344 -5.73 17.54 9.94
C THR A 344 -6.68 17.96 8.83
N GLU A 345 -6.28 18.97 8.06
CA GLU A 345 -6.95 19.34 6.83
C GLU A 345 -6.35 18.58 5.66
N THR A 346 -7.20 18.02 4.80
CA THR A 346 -6.76 17.33 3.60
C THR A 346 -6.18 18.32 2.60
N VAL A 347 -4.90 18.18 2.30
CA VAL A 347 -4.21 18.98 1.28
C VAL A 347 -4.24 18.28 -0.08
N ALA A 348 -4.01 16.99 -0.09
CA ALA A 348 -4.10 16.15 -1.28
C ALA A 348 -4.61 14.75 -0.92
N SER A 349 -5.37 14.15 -1.79
CA SER A 349 -5.88 12.78 -1.61
C SER A 349 -6.00 12.07 -2.95
N ILE A 350 -5.83 10.74 -2.94
CA ILE A 350 -6.10 9.89 -4.08
C ILE A 350 -6.43 8.48 -3.60
N THR A 351 -7.31 7.79 -4.29
CA THR A 351 -7.55 6.36 -4.06
C THR A 351 -6.52 5.51 -4.80
N TYR A 352 -6.20 4.32 -4.27
CA TYR A 352 -5.30 3.39 -4.97
C TYR A 352 -5.86 3.03 -6.35
N GLN A 353 -7.19 2.88 -6.48
CA GLN A 353 -7.84 2.60 -7.74
C GLN A 353 -7.45 3.63 -8.80
N ASN A 354 -7.68 4.90 -8.52
CA ASN A 354 -7.37 5.98 -9.44
C ASN A 354 -5.88 6.19 -9.67
N PHE A 355 -5.06 5.93 -8.66
CA PHE A 355 -3.60 6.05 -8.80
C PHE A 355 -3.02 5.02 -9.77
N PHE A 356 -3.35 3.73 -9.59
CA PHE A 356 -2.79 2.69 -10.46
C PHE A 356 -3.34 2.72 -11.88
N LEU A 357 -4.54 3.30 -12.09
CA LEU A 357 -5.07 3.56 -13.43
C LEU A 357 -4.30 4.65 -14.21
N LEU A 358 -3.39 5.39 -13.57
CA LEU A 358 -2.49 6.33 -14.26
C LEU A 358 -1.39 5.61 -15.08
N TYR A 359 -1.13 4.35 -14.81
CA TYR A 359 -0.13 3.59 -15.57
C TYR A 359 -0.68 3.15 -16.93
N PRO A 360 0.01 3.47 -18.03
CA PRO A 360 -0.38 2.98 -19.36
C PRO A 360 -0.35 1.46 -19.46
N LYS A 361 0.54 0.82 -18.69
CA LYS A 361 0.69 -0.62 -18.62
C LYS A 361 0.72 -1.06 -17.16
N LEU A 362 -0.29 -1.81 -16.74
CA LEU A 362 -0.47 -2.32 -15.39
C LEU A 362 -0.58 -3.85 -15.44
N SER A 363 0.07 -4.53 -14.51
CA SER A 363 -0.09 -5.97 -14.32
C SER A 363 0.12 -6.32 -12.85
N GLY A 364 -0.32 -7.51 -12.45
CA GLY A 364 -0.20 -7.93 -11.09
C GLY A 364 -0.03 -9.43 -10.94
N MET A 365 0.47 -9.86 -9.80
CA MET A 365 0.59 -11.26 -9.46
C MET A 365 0.09 -11.51 -8.04
N THR A 366 -0.60 -12.63 -7.85
CA THR A 366 -1.12 -13.07 -6.55
C THR A 366 -1.25 -14.58 -6.51
N GLY A 367 -1.47 -15.14 -5.32
CA GLY A 367 -1.82 -16.55 -5.14
C GLY A 367 -3.34 -16.82 -5.14
N THR A 368 -4.17 -15.78 -5.15
CA THR A 368 -5.61 -15.86 -4.85
C THR A 368 -6.43 -14.78 -5.57
N GLY A 369 -6.24 -14.60 -6.86
CA GLY A 369 -6.93 -13.55 -7.64
C GLY A 369 -8.29 -13.93 -8.18
N LYS A 370 -8.52 -15.21 -8.49
CA LYS A 370 -9.73 -15.68 -9.19
C LYS A 370 -11.02 -15.40 -8.43
N THR A 371 -10.99 -15.41 -7.12
CA THR A 371 -12.15 -15.11 -6.29
C THR A 371 -12.64 -13.67 -6.41
N THR A 372 -11.79 -12.76 -6.84
CA THR A 372 -12.06 -11.31 -7.00
C THR A 372 -11.92 -10.83 -8.45
N GLU A 373 -11.93 -11.74 -9.42
CA GLU A 373 -11.74 -11.44 -10.84
C GLU A 373 -12.70 -10.37 -11.37
N ILE A 374 -13.99 -10.46 -10.98
CA ILE A 374 -15.02 -9.51 -11.40
C ILE A 374 -14.65 -8.07 -10.99
N GLU A 375 -14.04 -7.88 -9.83
CA GLU A 375 -13.62 -6.57 -9.36
C GLU A 375 -12.40 -6.07 -10.13
N PHE A 376 -11.42 -6.94 -10.38
CA PHE A 376 -10.26 -6.60 -11.20
C PHE A 376 -10.63 -6.20 -12.63
N GLU A 377 -11.58 -6.91 -13.24
CA GLU A 377 -12.07 -6.57 -14.59
C GLU A 377 -12.81 -5.22 -14.60
N LYS A 378 -13.77 -5.03 -13.67
CA LYS A 378 -14.64 -3.85 -13.70
C LYS A 378 -13.98 -2.55 -13.31
N ILE A 379 -13.04 -2.57 -12.36
CA ILE A 379 -12.38 -1.37 -11.85
C ILE A 379 -11.06 -1.11 -12.58
N TYR A 380 -10.22 -2.14 -12.75
CA TYR A 380 -8.86 -1.99 -13.26
C TYR A 380 -8.68 -2.47 -14.71
N ASN A 381 -9.71 -3.05 -15.31
CA ASN A 381 -9.65 -3.67 -16.64
C ASN A 381 -8.56 -4.77 -16.74
N LEU A 382 -8.37 -5.54 -15.67
CA LEU A 382 -7.38 -6.60 -15.57
C LEU A 382 -8.08 -7.97 -15.48
N SER A 383 -7.83 -8.86 -16.43
CA SER A 383 -8.27 -10.26 -16.34
C SER A 383 -7.31 -11.09 -15.50
N VAL A 384 -7.82 -12.18 -14.91
CA VAL A 384 -7.04 -13.09 -14.05
C VAL A 384 -6.82 -14.42 -14.73
N ASP A 385 -5.57 -14.74 -15.02
CA ASP A 385 -5.16 -16.01 -15.62
C ASP A 385 -4.53 -16.93 -14.57
N GLU A 386 -5.13 -18.10 -14.36
CA GLU A 386 -4.59 -19.13 -13.45
C GLU A 386 -3.44 -19.89 -14.11
N ILE A 387 -2.24 -19.78 -13.52
CA ILE A 387 -1.06 -20.49 -13.99
C ILE A 387 -0.98 -21.86 -13.32
N PRO A 388 -0.81 -22.95 -14.08
CA PRO A 388 -0.66 -24.28 -13.48
C PRO A 388 0.61 -24.37 -12.64
N THR A 389 0.58 -25.20 -11.59
CA THR A 389 1.74 -25.42 -10.72
C THR A 389 2.81 -26.26 -11.45
N ALA A 390 4.08 -25.97 -11.19
CA ALA A 390 5.21 -26.70 -11.78
C ALA A 390 5.25 -28.18 -11.34
N ARG A 391 4.73 -28.48 -10.15
CA ARG A 391 4.63 -29.82 -9.57
C ARG A 391 3.24 -30.05 -9.02
N PRO A 392 2.72 -31.32 -8.98
CA PRO A 392 1.42 -31.62 -8.43
C PRO A 392 1.32 -31.25 -6.96
N ILE A 393 0.17 -30.71 -6.52
CA ILE A 393 -0.08 -30.33 -5.14
C ILE A 393 -0.36 -31.60 -4.31
N LEU A 394 0.47 -31.81 -3.27
CA LEU A 394 0.34 -32.91 -2.32
C LEU A 394 -0.33 -32.51 -1.01
N ARG A 395 -0.71 -31.24 -0.86
CA ARG A 395 -1.41 -30.73 0.31
C ARG A 395 -2.80 -31.39 0.48
N LYS A 396 -3.13 -31.70 1.74
CA LYS A 396 -4.43 -32.23 2.13
C LYS A 396 -5.17 -31.17 2.95
N ASP A 397 -6.29 -30.68 2.43
CA ASP A 397 -7.19 -29.79 3.13
C ASP A 397 -8.29 -30.65 3.80
N LEU A 398 -8.24 -30.73 5.16
CA LEU A 398 -9.19 -31.50 5.94
C LEU A 398 -10.50 -30.71 6.13
N PRO A 399 -11.63 -31.39 6.36
CA PRO A 399 -12.91 -30.73 6.66
C PRO A 399 -12.82 -29.88 7.90
N ASP A 400 -13.62 -28.80 7.92
CA ASP A 400 -13.71 -27.89 9.06
C ASP A 400 -14.39 -28.58 10.24
N LEU A 401 -13.89 -28.33 11.45
CA LEU A 401 -14.50 -28.78 12.70
C LEU A 401 -15.29 -27.63 13.33
N ILE A 402 -16.58 -27.86 13.57
CA ILE A 402 -17.48 -26.83 14.11
C ILE A 402 -17.89 -27.23 15.53
N TYR A 403 -17.65 -26.34 16.47
CA TYR A 403 -17.94 -26.47 17.90
C TYR A 403 -19.09 -25.58 18.30
N LYS A 404 -19.79 -25.93 19.36
CA LYS A 404 -20.93 -25.19 19.90
C LYS A 404 -20.50 -23.83 20.44
N ASP A 405 -19.44 -23.81 21.22
CA ASP A 405 -18.94 -22.63 21.92
C ASP A 405 -17.44 -22.40 21.67
N GLN A 406 -16.97 -21.22 22.05
CA GLN A 406 -15.55 -20.87 21.88
C GLN A 406 -14.64 -21.68 22.80
N PHE A 407 -15.09 -22.01 24.02
CA PHE A 407 -14.27 -22.74 25.00
C PHE A 407 -13.89 -24.13 24.49
N SER A 408 -14.89 -24.91 24.05
CA SER A 408 -14.67 -26.24 23.46
C SER A 408 -13.76 -26.19 22.23
N LYS A 409 -13.90 -25.16 21.38
CA LYS A 409 -13.02 -24.91 20.25
C LYS A 409 -11.57 -24.74 20.69
N TRP A 410 -11.31 -23.83 21.62
CA TRP A 410 -9.94 -23.52 22.03
C TRP A 410 -9.26 -24.71 22.74
N ASN A 411 -9.99 -25.43 23.60
CA ASN A 411 -9.50 -26.67 24.21
C ASN A 411 -9.15 -27.75 23.17
N SER A 412 -9.97 -27.87 22.14
CA SER A 412 -9.72 -28.84 21.06
C SER A 412 -8.50 -28.45 20.25
N ILE A 413 -8.29 -27.16 19.96
CA ILE A 413 -7.07 -26.67 19.28
C ILE A 413 -5.85 -27.02 20.12
N ALA A 414 -5.85 -26.73 21.43
CA ALA A 414 -4.72 -27.03 22.32
C ALA A 414 -4.41 -28.53 22.39
N LYS A 415 -5.43 -29.39 22.53
CA LYS A 415 -5.29 -30.85 22.48
C LYS A 415 -4.71 -31.34 21.17
N ASN A 416 -5.18 -30.81 20.04
CA ASN A 416 -4.69 -31.15 18.71
C ASN A 416 -3.22 -30.72 18.51
N CYS A 417 -2.87 -29.52 18.99
CA CYS A 417 -1.49 -29.05 18.99
C CYS A 417 -0.56 -29.97 19.77
N ASN A 418 -0.99 -30.43 20.94
CA ASN A 418 -0.23 -31.37 21.75
C ASN A 418 0.00 -32.71 21.02
N GLN A 419 -1.04 -33.30 20.45
CA GLN A 419 -0.96 -34.56 19.69
C GLN A 419 -0.01 -34.45 18.51
N ILE A 420 -0.11 -33.38 17.72
CA ILE A 420 0.73 -33.16 16.55
C ILE A 420 2.18 -32.83 16.94
N SER A 421 2.39 -32.07 18.00
CA SER A 421 3.73 -31.75 18.51
C SER A 421 4.49 -33.01 18.94
N LEU A 422 3.80 -33.98 19.56
CA LEU A 422 4.36 -35.28 19.90
C LEU A 422 4.83 -36.07 18.68
N SER A 423 4.16 -35.93 17.54
CA SER A 423 4.61 -36.54 16.27
C SER A 423 5.88 -35.87 15.69
N GLY A 424 6.18 -34.67 16.14
CA GLY A 424 7.29 -33.86 15.64
C GLY A 424 6.97 -32.99 14.40
N GLN A 425 5.73 -32.96 13.95
CA GLN A 425 5.30 -32.15 12.82
C GLN A 425 5.25 -30.67 13.20
N PRO A 426 5.76 -29.73 12.41
CA PRO A 426 5.64 -28.28 12.67
C PRO A 426 4.20 -27.80 12.49
N ILE A 427 3.78 -26.87 13.35
CA ILE A 427 2.41 -26.32 13.38
C ILE A 427 2.46 -24.80 13.17
N LEU A 428 1.59 -24.31 12.30
CA LEU A 428 1.31 -22.88 12.14
C LEU A 428 -0.16 -22.62 12.44
N ILE A 429 -0.42 -21.78 13.44
CA ILE A 429 -1.78 -21.45 13.89
C ILE A 429 -2.10 -20.01 13.45
N GLY A 430 -3.14 -19.84 12.64
CA GLY A 430 -3.65 -18.53 12.24
C GLY A 430 -4.75 -18.06 13.17
N THR A 431 -4.56 -16.87 13.78
CA THR A 431 -5.56 -16.20 14.65
C THR A 431 -5.96 -14.87 14.03
N THR A 432 -7.17 -14.38 14.36
CA THR A 432 -7.69 -13.13 13.79
C THR A 432 -7.25 -11.89 14.57
N THR A 433 -7.07 -11.98 15.89
CA THR A 433 -6.73 -10.84 16.76
C THR A 433 -5.53 -11.13 17.65
N VAL A 434 -4.91 -10.06 18.15
CA VAL A 434 -3.79 -10.14 19.11
C VAL A 434 -4.23 -10.84 20.41
N GLU A 435 -5.41 -10.50 20.93
CA GLU A 435 -5.98 -11.09 22.16
C GLU A 435 -6.14 -12.60 22.05
N LYS A 436 -6.71 -13.08 20.92
CA LYS A 436 -6.87 -14.52 20.67
C LYS A 436 -5.53 -15.22 20.56
N SER A 437 -4.50 -14.55 20.02
CA SER A 437 -3.15 -15.10 19.95
C SER A 437 -2.54 -15.28 21.34
N GLU A 438 -2.78 -14.33 22.25
CA GLU A 438 -2.29 -14.38 23.63
C GLU A 438 -3.06 -15.38 24.50
N MET A 439 -4.39 -15.44 24.34
CA MET A 439 -5.22 -16.43 25.01
C MET A 439 -4.79 -17.86 24.63
N LEU A 440 -4.56 -18.11 23.34
CA LEU A 440 -4.06 -19.41 22.88
C LEU A 440 -2.68 -19.72 23.45
N ALA A 441 -1.81 -18.72 23.53
CA ALA A 441 -0.50 -18.87 24.13
C ALA A 441 -0.56 -19.29 25.61
N GLN A 442 -1.48 -18.72 26.37
CA GLN A 442 -1.73 -19.10 27.78
C GLN A 442 -2.20 -20.56 27.86
N LEU A 443 -3.14 -20.99 27.01
CA LEU A 443 -3.62 -22.37 26.96
C LEU A 443 -2.50 -23.35 26.59
N LEU A 444 -1.63 -23.00 25.65
CA LEU A 444 -0.48 -23.85 25.28
C LEU A 444 0.55 -23.98 26.41
N ASN A 445 0.70 -22.96 27.25
CA ASN A 445 1.53 -23.02 28.45
C ASN A 445 1.03 -24.07 29.46
N GLU A 446 -0.27 -24.24 29.61
CA GLU A 446 -0.88 -25.28 30.49
C GLU A 446 -0.49 -26.69 30.03
N TYR A 447 -0.28 -26.86 28.71
CA TYR A 447 0.21 -28.13 28.14
C TYR A 447 1.75 -28.22 28.09
N ASN A 448 2.49 -27.26 28.65
CA ASN A 448 3.96 -27.18 28.61
C ASN A 448 4.55 -27.24 27.18
N LEU A 449 3.85 -26.67 26.20
CA LEU A 449 4.29 -26.63 24.81
C LEU A 449 5.09 -25.34 24.54
N SER A 450 6.26 -25.50 23.91
CA SER A 450 7.03 -24.34 23.45
C SER A 450 6.44 -23.76 22.17
N TYR A 451 6.22 -22.46 22.13
CA TYR A 451 5.65 -21.77 20.96
C TYR A 451 6.36 -20.45 20.69
N GLN A 452 6.14 -19.92 19.49
CA GLN A 452 6.54 -18.57 19.10
C GLN A 452 5.29 -17.80 18.68
N ILE A 453 5.20 -16.51 19.11
CA ILE A 453 4.08 -15.63 18.75
C ILE A 453 4.55 -14.61 17.73
N LEU A 454 3.73 -14.43 16.71
CA LEU A 454 3.86 -13.42 15.68
C LEU A 454 2.59 -12.60 15.61
N ASN A 455 2.56 -11.49 16.33
CA ASN A 455 1.45 -10.55 16.39
C ASN A 455 1.93 -9.11 16.18
N ALA A 456 0.99 -8.16 16.13
CA ALA A 456 1.25 -6.76 15.85
C ALA A 456 2.01 -6.00 16.97
N LYS A 457 2.40 -6.65 18.06
CA LYS A 457 3.19 -5.98 19.11
C LYS A 457 4.59 -5.61 18.59
N PRO A 458 5.11 -4.42 18.92
CA PRO A 458 6.37 -3.89 18.36
C PRO A 458 7.57 -4.83 18.50
N GLU A 459 7.63 -5.57 19.60
CA GLU A 459 8.69 -6.54 19.89
C GLU A 459 8.69 -7.70 18.89
N ASN A 460 7.50 -8.17 18.53
CA ASN A 460 7.31 -9.29 17.62
C ASN A 460 7.46 -8.89 16.15
N VAL A 461 7.01 -7.67 15.79
CA VAL A 461 7.18 -7.12 14.43
C VAL A 461 8.64 -7.04 14.02
N ARG A 462 9.53 -6.61 14.92
CA ARG A 462 10.99 -6.59 14.64
C ARG A 462 11.59 -7.97 14.40
N ARG A 463 11.00 -9.02 14.96
CA ARG A 463 11.42 -10.41 14.86
C ARG A 463 10.63 -11.24 13.87
N GLU A 464 9.68 -10.62 13.14
CA GLU A 464 8.77 -11.29 12.22
C GLU A 464 9.49 -12.23 11.26
N SER A 465 10.49 -11.72 10.54
CA SER A 465 11.25 -12.49 9.56
C SER A 465 12.04 -13.66 10.20
N GLU A 466 12.49 -13.49 11.44
CA GLU A 466 13.18 -14.53 12.21
C GLU A 466 12.23 -15.68 12.56
N ILE A 467 11.07 -15.34 13.10
CA ILE A 467 10.07 -16.32 13.55
C ILE A 467 9.56 -17.13 12.36
N VAL A 468 9.17 -16.44 11.28
CA VAL A 468 8.64 -17.10 10.06
C VAL A 468 9.68 -18.00 9.42
N ALA A 469 10.94 -17.56 9.37
CA ALA A 469 12.04 -18.36 8.80
C ALA A 469 12.27 -19.69 9.54
N GLN A 470 11.90 -19.78 10.81
CA GLN A 470 12.08 -20.97 11.63
C GLN A 470 10.80 -21.79 11.85
N ALA A 471 9.63 -21.31 11.39
CA ALA A 471 8.34 -21.97 11.57
C ALA A 471 8.25 -23.37 10.94
N GLY A 472 9.13 -23.71 9.98
CA GLY A 472 9.20 -25.02 9.34
C GLY A 472 10.09 -26.05 10.03
N LYS A 473 10.69 -25.77 11.18
CA LYS A 473 11.51 -26.72 11.94
C LYS A 473 10.68 -27.81 12.60
N LYS A 474 11.28 -28.96 12.86
CA LYS A 474 10.66 -30.05 13.60
C LYS A 474 10.14 -29.58 14.97
N SER A 475 8.92 -29.97 15.32
CA SER A 475 8.26 -29.71 16.62
C SER A 475 8.06 -28.21 16.95
N THR A 476 8.15 -27.28 16.01
CA THR A 476 7.88 -25.86 16.28
C THR A 476 6.39 -25.58 16.18
N ILE A 477 5.87 -24.80 17.16
CA ILE A 477 4.53 -24.24 17.13
C ILE A 477 4.67 -22.74 16.94
N THR A 478 4.05 -22.19 15.90
CA THR A 478 4.04 -20.76 15.62
C THR A 478 2.61 -20.26 15.59
N ILE A 479 2.27 -19.29 16.46
CA ILE A 479 0.99 -18.60 16.46
C ILE A 479 1.17 -17.31 15.68
N ALA A 480 0.40 -17.11 14.61
CA ALA A 480 0.49 -15.92 13.79
C ALA A 480 -0.89 -15.24 13.69
N THR A 481 -0.96 -13.93 13.91
CA THR A 481 -2.15 -13.15 13.54
C THR A 481 -2.26 -13.07 12.02
N ASN A 482 -3.45 -12.73 11.54
CA ASN A 482 -3.75 -12.67 10.11
C ASN A 482 -2.62 -11.99 9.34
N MET A 483 -2.14 -12.67 8.29
CA MET A 483 -1.14 -12.19 7.34
C MET A 483 0.26 -11.85 7.88
N ALA A 484 0.54 -11.99 9.16
CA ALA A 484 1.90 -11.89 9.65
C ALA A 484 2.81 -12.87 8.88
N GLY A 485 3.93 -12.39 8.35
CA GLY A 485 4.81 -13.16 7.47
C GLY A 485 4.32 -13.32 6.02
N ARG A 486 3.34 -12.53 5.54
CA ARG A 486 2.93 -12.52 4.12
C ARG A 486 4.11 -12.17 3.22
N GLY A 487 4.21 -12.82 2.05
CA GLY A 487 5.34 -12.66 1.13
C GLY A 487 6.65 -13.33 1.58
N THR A 488 6.67 -13.99 2.76
CA THR A 488 7.83 -14.78 3.22
C THR A 488 7.56 -16.26 3.10
N ASP A 489 8.54 -17.01 2.59
CA ASP A 489 8.42 -18.46 2.42
C ASP A 489 8.81 -19.19 3.70
N ILE A 490 7.97 -20.18 4.09
CA ILE A 490 8.27 -21.11 5.16
C ILE A 490 8.97 -22.32 4.55
N ILE A 491 10.24 -22.48 4.86
CA ILE A 491 11.08 -23.57 4.36
C ILE A 491 11.03 -24.72 5.37
N LEU A 492 10.64 -25.93 4.92
CA LEU A 492 10.64 -27.12 5.76
C LEU A 492 12.08 -27.46 6.22
N GLY A 493 12.28 -27.67 7.53
CA GLY A 493 13.58 -27.79 8.14
C GLY A 493 14.25 -26.46 8.54
N GLY A 494 13.55 -25.32 8.38
CA GLY A 494 14.03 -23.97 8.72
C GLY A 494 14.92 -23.33 7.67
N ASN A 495 15.16 -22.02 7.79
CA ASN A 495 15.96 -21.23 6.86
C ASN A 495 17.41 -21.12 7.35
N ILE A 496 18.35 -21.77 6.64
CA ILE A 496 19.78 -21.75 6.98
C ILE A 496 20.37 -20.36 6.87
N ASN A 497 20.03 -19.62 5.82
CA ASN A 497 20.66 -18.33 5.56
C ASN A 497 20.43 -17.37 6.72
N PHE A 498 19.22 -17.38 7.27
CA PHE A 498 18.89 -16.57 8.43
C PHE A 498 19.64 -17.04 9.69
N LYS A 499 19.70 -18.36 9.90
CA LYS A 499 20.45 -18.95 11.01
C LYS A 499 21.94 -18.58 10.96
N ILE A 500 22.53 -18.67 9.77
CA ILE A 500 23.94 -18.32 9.55
C ILE A 500 24.18 -16.83 9.75
N GLN A 501 23.29 -15.97 9.26
CA GLN A 501 23.42 -14.52 9.46
C GLN A 501 23.40 -14.16 10.94
N LYS A 502 22.50 -14.74 11.71
CA LYS A 502 22.40 -14.53 13.15
C LYS A 502 23.65 -15.05 13.88
N GLU A 503 24.02 -16.30 13.65
CA GLU A 503 25.19 -16.87 14.29
C GLU A 503 26.50 -16.18 13.91
N LEU A 504 26.64 -15.78 12.64
CA LEU A 504 27.82 -15.03 12.22
C LEU A 504 27.84 -13.63 12.84
N TYR A 505 26.67 -12.97 12.95
CA TYR A 505 26.55 -11.71 13.66
C TYR A 505 26.96 -11.86 15.12
N ASP A 506 26.46 -12.87 15.83
CA ASP A 506 26.78 -13.15 17.22
C ASP A 506 28.29 -13.46 17.37
N ILE A 507 28.83 -14.25 16.46
CA ILE A 507 30.28 -14.56 16.43
C ILE A 507 31.11 -13.29 16.22
N LEU A 508 30.74 -12.42 15.27
CA LEU A 508 31.47 -11.20 14.94
C LEU A 508 31.39 -10.15 16.06
N THR A 509 30.23 -9.97 16.65
CA THR A 509 30.06 -9.03 17.78
C THR A 509 30.74 -9.51 19.04
N LEU A 510 30.57 -10.78 19.40
CA LEU A 510 31.30 -11.39 20.55
C LEU A 510 32.82 -11.35 20.35
N SER A 511 33.30 -11.70 19.15
CA SER A 511 34.75 -11.70 18.88
C SER A 511 35.32 -10.27 18.94
N LYS A 512 34.60 -9.25 18.50
CA LYS A 512 34.99 -7.86 18.61
C LYS A 512 35.14 -7.44 20.10
N ASN A 513 34.18 -7.84 20.95
CA ASN A 513 34.21 -7.57 22.39
C ASN A 513 35.36 -8.33 23.09
N PHE A 514 35.65 -9.58 22.68
CA PHE A 514 36.80 -10.36 23.24
C PHE A 514 38.15 -9.78 22.83
N ILE A 515 38.29 -9.17 21.66
CA ILE A 515 39.50 -8.43 21.25
C ILE A 515 39.72 -7.23 22.17
N LEU A 516 38.70 -6.45 22.46
CA LEU A 516 38.72 -5.30 23.38
C LEU A 516 39.18 -5.76 24.77
N LEU A 517 38.85 -6.97 25.18
CA LEU A 517 39.22 -7.58 26.47
C LEU A 517 40.54 -8.38 26.43
N LYS A 518 41.27 -8.42 25.28
CA LYS A 518 42.53 -9.20 25.08
C LYS A 518 42.42 -10.71 25.37
N LYS A 519 41.24 -11.34 25.26
CA LYS A 519 40.98 -12.77 25.57
C LYS A 519 40.70 -13.64 24.34
N ILE A 520 41.40 -13.44 23.24
CA ILE A 520 41.15 -14.11 21.94
C ILE A 520 41.30 -15.66 22.00
N ASN A 521 42.28 -16.17 22.77
CA ASN A 521 42.55 -17.62 22.84
C ASN A 521 41.41 -18.39 23.51
N ILE A 522 40.72 -17.77 24.49
CA ILE A 522 39.58 -18.38 25.19
C ILE A 522 38.38 -18.47 24.22
N PHE A 523 38.17 -17.43 23.40
CA PHE A 523 37.11 -17.41 22.42
C PHE A 523 37.31 -18.48 21.31
N GLN A 524 38.55 -18.66 20.84
CA GLN A 524 38.84 -19.70 19.85
C GLN A 524 38.62 -21.14 20.39
N SER A 525 38.92 -21.38 21.67
CA SER A 525 38.63 -22.65 22.30
C SER A 525 37.12 -22.89 22.47
N GLN A 526 36.36 -21.86 22.86
CA GLN A 526 34.89 -21.95 22.93
C GLN A 526 34.24 -22.18 21.58
N LEU A 527 34.68 -21.51 20.51
CA LEU A 527 34.21 -21.74 19.16
C LEU A 527 34.49 -23.19 18.68
N ARG A 528 35.65 -23.74 18.98
CA ARG A 528 35.98 -25.16 18.67
C ARG A 528 35.07 -26.11 19.42
N TYR A 529 34.74 -25.83 20.65
CA TYR A 529 33.86 -26.68 21.45
C TYR A 529 32.38 -26.61 20.95
N GLN A 530 31.93 -25.43 20.59
CA GLN A 530 30.56 -25.22 20.10
C GLN A 530 30.34 -25.78 18.66
N PHE A 531 31.40 -25.80 17.86
CA PHE A 531 31.33 -26.22 16.44
C PHE A 531 32.42 -27.27 16.17
N ASN A 532 32.19 -28.53 16.55
CA ASN A 532 33.13 -29.65 16.43
C ASN A 532 33.76 -29.90 15.05
N CYS A 533 33.30 -29.21 13.97
CA CYS A 533 33.75 -29.41 12.59
C CYS A 533 34.13 -28.12 11.84
N ILE A 534 34.43 -27.02 12.52
CA ILE A 534 34.90 -25.80 11.84
C ILE A 534 36.32 -26.04 11.30
N SER A 535 36.49 -25.76 9.99
CA SER A 535 37.80 -25.90 9.34
C SER A 535 38.85 -24.94 9.93
N GLN A 536 40.11 -25.34 10.02
CA GLN A 536 41.21 -24.45 10.42
C GLN A 536 41.23 -23.16 9.55
N LYS A 537 40.82 -23.28 8.28
CA LYS A 537 40.68 -22.15 7.36
C LYS A 537 39.63 -21.11 7.82
N PHE A 538 38.52 -21.56 8.42
CA PHE A 538 37.52 -20.64 8.98
C PHE A 538 38.12 -19.77 10.10
N LEU A 539 38.85 -20.40 11.02
CA LEU A 539 39.48 -19.69 12.13
C LEU A 539 40.61 -18.74 11.66
N SER A 540 41.40 -19.13 10.64
CA SER A 540 42.42 -18.25 10.07
C SER A 540 41.84 -17.05 9.34
N VAL A 541 40.72 -17.21 8.61
CA VAL A 541 40.01 -16.09 7.97
C VAL A 541 39.31 -15.20 8.98
N LEU A 542 38.74 -15.76 10.04
CA LEU A 542 38.17 -14.99 11.14
C LEU A 542 39.25 -14.15 11.86
N SER A 543 40.41 -14.71 12.17
CA SER A 543 41.51 -13.98 12.78
C SER A 543 42.05 -12.87 11.87
N SER A 544 42.18 -13.09 10.57
CA SER A 544 42.59 -12.06 9.61
C SER A 544 41.56 -10.94 9.48
N LEU A 545 40.27 -11.24 9.56
CA LEU A 545 39.19 -10.27 9.56
C LEU A 545 39.22 -9.40 10.82
N LEU A 546 39.46 -10.01 11.96
CA LEU A 546 39.57 -9.32 13.25
C LEU A 546 40.84 -8.48 13.40
N ALA A 547 41.87 -8.73 12.61
CA ALA A 547 43.07 -7.91 12.51
C ALA A 547 42.87 -6.67 11.63
N ASN A 548 41.78 -6.59 10.86
CA ASN A 548 41.53 -5.48 9.95
C ASN A 548 40.94 -4.27 10.69
N GLN A 549 41.72 -3.17 10.75
CA GLN A 549 41.31 -1.93 11.45
C GLN A 549 40.02 -1.29 10.88
N GLN A 550 39.77 -1.44 9.59
CA GLN A 550 38.53 -0.93 8.96
C GLN A 550 37.30 -1.70 9.46
N PHE A 551 37.41 -3.00 9.66
CA PHE A 551 36.32 -3.82 10.20
C PHE A 551 36.04 -3.47 11.68
N LEU A 552 37.07 -3.24 12.49
CA LEU A 552 36.91 -2.91 13.91
C LEU A 552 36.18 -1.58 14.14
N LYS A 553 36.26 -0.64 13.20
CA LYS A 553 35.57 0.67 13.26
C LYS A 553 34.09 0.62 12.87
N LEU A 554 33.60 -0.48 12.28
CA LEU A 554 32.20 -0.62 11.86
C LEU A 554 31.28 -0.66 13.09
N SER A 555 30.12 -0.02 13.00
CA SER A 555 29.07 -0.18 14.01
C SER A 555 28.39 -1.55 13.86
N ASP A 556 27.69 -2.01 14.91
CA ASP A 556 26.94 -3.27 14.85
C ASP A 556 25.83 -3.22 13.79
N ILE A 557 25.27 -2.03 13.53
CA ILE A 557 24.31 -1.78 12.48
C ILE A 557 24.94 -1.98 11.09
N ASP A 558 26.17 -1.51 10.91
CA ASP A 558 26.89 -1.66 9.64
C ASP A 558 27.26 -3.12 9.38
N ILE A 559 27.62 -3.86 10.42
CA ILE A 559 27.87 -5.32 10.32
C ILE A 559 26.59 -6.03 9.87
N LEU A 560 25.43 -5.71 10.46
CA LEU A 560 24.14 -6.24 10.04
C LEU A 560 23.81 -5.87 8.59
N ARG A 561 24.06 -4.63 8.16
CA ARG A 561 23.88 -4.20 6.76
C ARG A 561 24.74 -4.99 5.80
N ILE A 562 26.00 -5.24 6.13
CA ILE A 562 26.93 -6.02 5.31
C ILE A 562 26.49 -7.49 5.23
N LEU A 563 26.05 -8.08 6.32
CA LEU A 563 25.54 -9.45 6.36
C LEU A 563 24.26 -9.62 5.54
N ARG A 564 23.40 -8.60 5.51
CA ARG A 564 22.18 -8.56 4.69
C ARG A 564 22.47 -8.31 3.21
N LYS A 565 23.47 -7.45 2.89
CA LYS A 565 23.91 -7.16 1.51
C LYS A 565 24.85 -8.27 0.99
N ASN A 566 24.34 -9.46 0.83
CA ASN A 566 25.13 -10.59 0.29
C ASN A 566 25.23 -10.53 -1.25
N ASP A 567 25.67 -9.38 -1.80
CA ASP A 567 25.81 -9.15 -3.23
C ASP A 567 27.02 -9.91 -3.80
N ARG A 568 26.75 -10.85 -4.69
CA ARG A 568 27.80 -11.59 -5.41
C ARG A 568 28.50 -10.75 -6.49
N VAL A 569 27.94 -9.60 -6.87
CA VAL A 569 28.31 -8.85 -8.09
C VAL A 569 28.81 -7.42 -7.83
N SER A 570 29.03 -6.97 -6.59
CA SER A 570 29.57 -5.62 -6.38
C SER A 570 31.07 -5.57 -6.81
N LEU A 571 31.37 -4.71 -7.79
CA LEU A 571 32.70 -4.50 -8.38
C LEU A 571 33.74 -3.91 -7.41
N SER A 572 33.33 -3.33 -6.28
CA SER A 572 34.21 -2.78 -5.25
C SER A 572 34.10 -3.59 -3.96
N THR A 573 34.79 -4.71 -3.85
CA THR A 573 34.82 -5.48 -2.61
C THR A 573 36.04 -5.11 -1.79
N THR A 574 35.79 -4.60 -0.58
CA THR A 574 36.87 -4.44 0.41
C THR A 574 37.35 -5.80 0.92
N SER A 575 38.61 -5.87 1.36
CA SER A 575 39.23 -7.10 1.86
C SER A 575 38.40 -7.82 2.94
N TYR A 576 37.78 -7.07 3.84
CA TYR A 576 36.96 -7.65 4.92
C TYR A 576 35.61 -8.24 4.41
N GLN A 577 35.03 -7.69 3.35
CA GLN A 577 33.81 -8.25 2.74
C GLN A 577 34.07 -9.61 2.08
N CYS A 578 35.23 -9.79 1.46
CA CYS A 578 35.64 -11.08 0.92
C CYS A 578 35.79 -12.14 2.03
N SER A 579 36.37 -11.75 3.17
CA SER A 579 36.50 -12.63 4.34
C SER A 579 35.13 -13.03 4.91
N ILE A 580 34.19 -12.08 5.07
CA ILE A 580 32.82 -12.36 5.52
C ILE A 580 32.11 -13.33 4.55
N ARG A 581 32.24 -13.13 3.24
CA ARG A 581 31.66 -14.04 2.24
C ARG A 581 32.20 -15.45 2.33
N PHE A 582 33.49 -15.59 2.59
CA PHE A 582 34.11 -16.91 2.80
C PHE A 582 33.52 -17.59 4.03
N LEU A 583 33.40 -16.87 5.16
CA LEU A 583 32.84 -17.41 6.39
C LEU A 583 31.39 -17.86 6.20
N ILE A 584 30.59 -17.08 5.49
CA ILE A 584 29.19 -17.44 5.14
C ILE A 584 29.17 -18.75 4.31
N LYS A 585 30.01 -18.87 3.28
CA LYS A 585 30.05 -20.07 2.44
C LYS A 585 30.43 -21.35 3.23
N GLU A 586 31.35 -21.25 4.16
CA GLU A 586 31.74 -22.38 5.00
C GLU A 586 30.60 -22.79 5.95
N LEU A 587 29.94 -21.85 6.58
CA LEU A 587 28.75 -22.12 7.42
C LEU A 587 27.59 -22.71 6.61
N ILE A 588 27.36 -22.23 5.39
CA ILE A 588 26.35 -22.83 4.48
C ILE A 588 26.68 -24.31 4.23
N ARG A 589 27.93 -24.67 3.95
CA ARG A 589 28.33 -26.05 3.71
C ARG A 589 28.10 -26.95 4.92
N TYR A 590 28.37 -26.43 6.12
CA TYR A 590 28.16 -27.14 7.37
C TYR A 590 26.68 -27.42 7.63
N TYR A 591 25.84 -26.38 7.56
CA TYR A 591 24.43 -26.50 7.89
C TYR A 591 23.59 -27.19 6.80
N LYS A 592 23.99 -27.15 5.54
CA LYS A 592 23.21 -27.70 4.42
C LYS A 592 22.90 -29.20 4.60
N LYS A 593 23.86 -30.00 5.08
CA LYS A 593 23.62 -31.42 5.32
C LYS A 593 22.58 -31.67 6.42
N HIS A 594 22.65 -30.91 7.52
CA HIS A 594 21.69 -31.02 8.61
C HIS A 594 20.28 -30.59 8.18
N GLN A 595 20.18 -29.53 7.42
CA GLN A 595 18.88 -29.09 6.89
C GLN A 595 18.25 -30.08 5.93
N GLU A 596 19.06 -30.68 5.04
CA GLU A 596 18.56 -31.71 4.12
C GLU A 596 18.02 -32.94 4.88
N GLN A 597 18.63 -33.30 5.99
CA GLN A 597 18.12 -34.35 6.87
C GLN A 597 16.84 -33.95 7.58
N GLU A 598 16.81 -32.77 8.23
CA GLU A 598 15.59 -32.24 8.87
C GLU A 598 14.45 -32.08 7.87
N ASN A 599 14.73 -31.55 6.67
CA ASN A 599 13.73 -31.40 5.61
C ASN A 599 13.11 -32.75 5.22
N LYS A 600 13.93 -33.78 5.06
CA LYS A 600 13.43 -35.14 4.77
C LYS A 600 12.58 -35.69 5.91
N ILE A 601 12.96 -35.47 7.16
CA ILE A 601 12.19 -35.91 8.33
C ILE A 601 10.84 -35.21 8.36
N VAL A 602 10.81 -33.86 8.23
CA VAL A 602 9.59 -33.09 8.26
C VAL A 602 8.67 -33.43 7.09
N LYS A 603 9.22 -33.69 5.89
CA LYS A 603 8.43 -34.17 4.73
C LYS A 603 7.79 -35.52 4.98
N ASN A 604 8.52 -36.46 5.59
CA ASN A 604 7.99 -37.79 5.93
C ASN A 604 6.92 -37.73 7.03
N LEU A 605 6.98 -36.73 7.93
CA LEU A 605 5.95 -36.47 8.95
C LEU A 605 4.68 -35.80 8.38
N GLY A 606 4.64 -35.48 7.09
CA GLY A 606 3.47 -34.86 6.45
C GLY A 606 3.62 -33.36 6.19
N GLY A 607 4.82 -32.77 6.38
CA GLY A 607 5.10 -31.35 6.12
C GLY A 607 4.56 -30.41 7.20
N LEU A 608 4.23 -29.18 6.84
CA LEU A 608 3.68 -28.17 7.75
C LEU A 608 2.17 -28.42 7.97
N TYR A 609 1.75 -28.41 9.23
CA TYR A 609 0.33 -28.47 9.61
C TYR A 609 -0.18 -27.06 9.91
N ILE A 610 -1.28 -26.67 9.24
CA ILE A 610 -1.91 -25.36 9.43
C ILE A 610 -3.22 -25.52 10.17
N ILE A 611 -3.38 -24.72 11.21
CA ILE A 611 -4.63 -24.58 11.96
C ILE A 611 -5.18 -23.18 11.74
N GLY A 612 -6.38 -23.07 11.18
CA GLY A 612 -7.16 -21.84 11.17
C GLY A 612 -8.09 -21.84 12.38
N THR A 613 -8.03 -20.83 13.22
CA THR A 613 -8.88 -20.74 14.42
C THR A 613 -10.27 -20.17 14.14
N GLU A 614 -10.43 -19.51 12.99
CA GLU A 614 -11.69 -18.94 12.50
C GLU A 614 -11.63 -18.84 10.96
N ARG A 615 -12.80 -18.70 10.33
CA ARG A 615 -12.87 -18.24 8.94
C ARG A 615 -12.77 -16.73 8.90
N ASN A 616 -12.01 -16.25 7.95
CA ASN A 616 -11.86 -14.81 7.70
C ASN A 616 -13.07 -14.28 6.91
N ASP A 617 -13.21 -12.97 6.87
CA ASP A 617 -14.26 -12.30 6.10
C ASP A 617 -14.15 -12.55 4.59
N SER A 618 -12.96 -12.91 4.11
CA SER A 618 -12.72 -13.25 2.71
C SER A 618 -12.13 -14.64 2.56
N ARG A 619 -12.72 -15.44 1.64
CA ARG A 619 -12.20 -16.76 1.22
C ARG A 619 -10.76 -16.70 0.73
N ARG A 620 -10.37 -15.58 0.20
CA ARG A 620 -9.01 -15.31 -0.30
C ARG A 620 -7.98 -15.38 0.83
N VAL A 621 -8.27 -14.79 1.99
CA VAL A 621 -7.39 -14.83 3.17
C VAL A 621 -7.25 -16.25 3.70
N ASP A 622 -8.35 -17.02 3.74
CA ASP A 622 -8.31 -18.44 4.11
C ASP A 622 -7.44 -19.25 3.15
N ASN A 623 -7.56 -19.00 1.85
CA ASN A 623 -6.73 -19.66 0.84
C ASN A 623 -5.25 -19.27 0.93
N GLN A 624 -4.94 -18.01 1.30
CA GLN A 624 -3.57 -17.59 1.57
C GLN A 624 -2.97 -18.28 2.80
N LEU A 625 -3.77 -18.48 3.86
CA LEU A 625 -3.34 -19.23 5.03
C LEU A 625 -3.06 -20.69 4.65
N ARG A 626 -4.01 -21.37 3.97
CA ARG A 626 -3.82 -22.74 3.45
C ARG A 626 -2.60 -22.84 2.52
N GLY A 627 -2.35 -21.81 1.72
CA GLY A 627 -1.23 -21.72 0.77
C GLY A 627 0.16 -21.63 1.42
N ARG A 628 0.24 -21.48 2.75
CA ARG A 628 1.53 -21.49 3.45
C ARG A 628 2.16 -22.89 3.55
N CYS A 629 1.38 -23.95 3.39
CA CYS A 629 1.87 -25.33 3.28
C CYS A 629 1.66 -25.91 1.89
N GLY A 630 2.33 -27.01 1.59
CA GLY A 630 2.19 -27.71 0.32
C GLY A 630 2.81 -26.97 -0.88
N ARG A 631 3.92 -26.26 -0.68
CA ARG A 631 4.61 -25.47 -1.71
C ARG A 631 5.51 -26.36 -2.57
N GLN A 632 5.59 -26.09 -3.88
CA GLN A 632 6.45 -26.79 -4.85
C GLN A 632 6.34 -28.33 -4.79
N GLY A 633 5.13 -28.85 -4.52
CA GLY A 633 4.91 -30.28 -4.40
C GLY A 633 5.31 -30.88 -3.05
N ASP A 634 5.59 -30.08 -2.01
CA ASP A 634 5.83 -30.58 -0.67
C ASP A 634 4.50 -31.03 -0.01
N PRO A 635 4.52 -32.01 0.89
CA PRO A 635 3.36 -32.39 1.66
C PRO A 635 2.97 -31.28 2.64
N GLY A 636 1.71 -31.27 3.04
CA GLY A 636 1.18 -30.31 4.02
C GLY A 636 -0.26 -30.65 4.36
N THR A 637 -0.74 -30.19 5.49
CA THR A 637 -2.10 -30.42 5.95
C THR A 637 -2.69 -29.12 6.47
N SER A 638 -3.97 -28.83 6.16
CA SER A 638 -4.65 -27.68 6.73
C SER A 638 -6.01 -28.09 7.32
N ARG A 639 -6.41 -27.44 8.42
CA ARG A 639 -7.71 -27.65 9.05
C ARG A 639 -8.18 -26.38 9.74
N PHE A 640 -9.48 -26.07 9.66
CA PHE A 640 -10.10 -24.97 10.39
C PHE A 640 -10.92 -25.48 11.57
N PHE A 641 -10.85 -24.76 12.68
CA PHE A 641 -11.60 -24.99 13.91
C PHE A 641 -12.50 -23.79 14.12
N LEU A 642 -13.80 -24.00 14.14
CA LEU A 642 -14.81 -22.95 14.09
C LEU A 642 -15.75 -23.09 15.30
N SER A 643 -16.35 -21.99 15.74
CA SER A 643 -17.38 -21.93 16.74
C SER A 643 -18.61 -21.19 16.20
N LEU A 644 -19.78 -21.51 16.73
CA LEU A 644 -21.02 -20.78 16.42
C LEU A 644 -20.99 -19.33 16.89
N ASP A 645 -20.17 -19.03 17.89
CA ASP A 645 -19.99 -17.69 18.44
C ASP A 645 -19.02 -16.85 17.61
N ASP A 646 -18.36 -17.42 16.60
CA ASP A 646 -17.46 -16.67 15.72
C ASP A 646 -18.23 -15.60 14.95
N ASN A 647 -17.65 -14.40 14.82
CA ASN A 647 -18.31 -13.21 14.26
C ASN A 647 -18.99 -13.46 12.91
N LEU A 648 -18.37 -14.20 12.02
CA LEU A 648 -18.92 -14.50 10.70
C LEU A 648 -20.25 -15.26 10.79
N LEU A 649 -20.32 -16.29 11.65
CA LEU A 649 -21.54 -17.07 11.86
C LEU A 649 -22.60 -16.31 12.64
N ARG A 650 -22.19 -15.55 13.66
CA ARG A 650 -23.07 -14.72 14.47
C ARG A 650 -23.78 -13.65 13.64
N LEU A 651 -23.05 -12.94 12.77
CA LEU A 651 -23.57 -11.80 12.02
C LEU A 651 -24.27 -12.20 10.70
N PHE A 652 -23.77 -13.22 10.02
CA PHE A 652 -24.20 -13.57 8.67
C PHE A 652 -24.75 -14.99 8.49
N GLY A 653 -24.64 -15.84 9.52
CA GLY A 653 -25.05 -17.25 9.48
C GLY A 653 -26.57 -17.47 9.41
N GLY A 654 -27.35 -16.48 9.81
CA GLY A 654 -28.82 -16.53 9.80
C GLY A 654 -29.45 -17.36 10.96
N SER A 655 -30.66 -16.99 11.37
CA SER A 655 -31.39 -17.63 12.47
C SER A 655 -31.67 -19.12 12.29
N LYS A 656 -31.79 -19.58 11.05
CA LYS A 656 -32.01 -21.00 10.73
C LYS A 656 -30.84 -21.90 11.13
N VAL A 657 -29.60 -21.41 10.95
CA VAL A 657 -28.38 -22.15 11.32
C VAL A 657 -28.26 -22.19 12.85
N GLN A 658 -28.52 -21.09 13.54
CA GLN A 658 -28.51 -21.03 14.99
C GLN A 658 -29.53 -21.97 15.61
N ASN A 659 -30.79 -21.99 15.15
CA ASN A 659 -31.85 -22.87 15.65
C ASN A 659 -31.57 -24.36 15.36
N PHE A 660 -31.05 -24.68 14.15
CA PHE A 660 -30.70 -26.07 13.81
C PHE A 660 -29.62 -26.62 14.73
N MET A 661 -28.66 -25.81 15.08
CA MET A 661 -27.49 -26.18 15.87
C MET A 661 -27.81 -26.29 17.36
N GLN A 662 -28.68 -25.42 17.92
CA GLN A 662 -29.16 -25.54 19.30
C GLN A 662 -29.93 -26.84 19.55
N THR A 663 -30.59 -27.36 18.53
CA THR A 663 -31.36 -28.60 18.63
C THR A 663 -30.54 -29.87 18.39
N GLN A 664 -29.45 -29.83 17.66
CA GLN A 664 -28.65 -31.02 17.31
C GLN A 664 -27.35 -31.20 18.08
N MET A 665 -26.79 -30.15 18.68
CA MET A 665 -25.59 -30.28 19.49
C MET A 665 -25.89 -30.46 20.96
N LEU A 666 -26.03 -31.67 21.39
CA LEU A 666 -26.23 -32.04 22.81
C LEU A 666 -24.87 -32.20 23.54
N ASP A 667 -23.77 -32.48 22.82
CA ASP A 667 -22.45 -32.76 23.35
C ASP A 667 -21.39 -31.81 22.81
N ASP A 668 -20.26 -31.65 23.53
CA ASP A 668 -19.08 -30.88 23.16
C ASP A 668 -18.29 -31.49 21.96
N SER A 669 -18.85 -32.46 21.25
CA SER A 669 -18.20 -33.14 20.13
C SER A 669 -18.22 -32.24 18.86
N PRO A 670 -17.13 -32.22 18.07
CA PRO A 670 -17.09 -31.45 16.81
C PRO A 670 -18.02 -32.05 15.76
N LEU A 671 -18.72 -31.20 15.01
CA LEU A 671 -19.49 -31.59 13.85
C LEU A 671 -18.72 -31.33 12.55
N GLU A 672 -18.64 -32.37 11.69
CA GLU A 672 -18.23 -32.23 10.31
C GLU A 672 -19.50 -32.26 9.44
N SER A 673 -19.94 -31.08 8.97
CA SER A 673 -21.17 -30.99 8.13
C SER A 673 -20.91 -30.19 6.87
N THR A 674 -21.21 -30.84 5.73
CA THR A 674 -21.12 -30.19 4.41
C THR A 674 -22.15 -29.07 4.24
N ILE A 675 -23.28 -29.15 4.97
CA ILE A 675 -24.34 -28.12 4.94
C ILE A 675 -23.84 -26.84 5.63
N LEU A 676 -23.17 -26.99 6.78
CA LEU A 676 -22.61 -25.88 7.52
C LEU A 676 -21.47 -25.20 6.77
N THR A 677 -20.59 -25.99 6.13
CA THR A 677 -19.51 -25.45 5.30
C THR A 677 -20.08 -24.61 4.14
N LYS A 678 -21.14 -25.08 3.47
CA LYS A 678 -21.81 -24.31 2.41
C LYS A 678 -22.47 -23.03 2.95
N SER A 679 -23.04 -23.07 4.16
CA SER A 679 -23.62 -21.89 4.79
C SER A 679 -22.54 -20.85 5.13
N LEU A 680 -21.38 -21.28 5.59
CA LEU A 680 -20.21 -20.45 5.83
C LEU A 680 -19.70 -19.81 4.53
N ASP A 681 -19.54 -20.59 3.48
CA ASP A 681 -19.10 -20.08 2.17
C ASP A 681 -20.09 -19.01 1.67
N SER A 682 -21.41 -19.23 1.82
CA SER A 682 -22.42 -18.24 1.46
C SER A 682 -22.39 -16.98 2.36
N ALA A 683 -22.05 -17.13 3.64
CA ALA A 683 -21.87 -16.01 4.54
C ALA A 683 -20.66 -15.16 4.11
N GLN A 684 -19.53 -15.80 3.80
CA GLN A 684 -18.33 -15.12 3.27
C GLN A 684 -18.62 -14.39 1.95
N GLU A 685 -19.37 -15.02 1.04
CA GLU A 685 -19.78 -14.37 -0.24
C GLU A 685 -20.56 -13.08 0.00
N ARG A 686 -21.46 -13.06 0.98
CA ARG A 686 -22.21 -11.84 1.31
C ARG A 686 -21.32 -10.74 1.89
N VAL A 687 -20.34 -11.12 2.71
CA VAL A 687 -19.38 -10.16 3.27
C VAL A 687 -18.48 -9.59 2.17
N GLU A 688 -17.96 -10.45 1.29
CA GLU A 688 -17.16 -10.07 0.13
C GLU A 688 -17.92 -9.13 -0.81
N GLU A 689 -19.18 -9.46 -1.14
CA GLU A 689 -20.05 -8.64 -1.98
C GLU A 689 -20.28 -7.26 -1.37
N ARG A 690 -20.53 -7.19 -0.06
CA ARG A 690 -20.71 -5.93 0.65
C ARG A 690 -19.43 -5.09 0.62
N ALA A 691 -18.29 -5.68 0.92
CA ALA A 691 -17.00 -4.99 0.85
C ALA A 691 -16.70 -4.48 -0.57
N TYR A 692 -17.04 -5.27 -1.60
CA TYR A 692 -16.97 -4.84 -3.00
C TYR A 692 -17.85 -3.62 -3.27
N GLN A 693 -19.12 -3.64 -2.81
CA GLN A 693 -20.01 -2.48 -3.01
C GLN A 693 -19.48 -1.21 -2.32
N GLN A 694 -18.88 -1.34 -1.14
CA GLN A 694 -18.25 -0.20 -0.45
C GLN A 694 -17.07 0.37 -1.26
N ARG A 695 -16.18 -0.48 -1.76
CA ARG A 695 -15.03 -0.05 -2.58
C ARG A 695 -15.49 0.54 -3.91
N LYS A 696 -16.52 -0.05 -4.54
CA LYS A 696 -17.12 0.48 -5.76
C LYS A 696 -17.72 1.86 -5.55
N ASN A 697 -18.48 2.05 -4.49
CA ASN A 697 -19.03 3.36 -4.16
C ASN A 697 -17.91 4.39 -3.93
N LEU A 698 -16.85 4.02 -3.20
CA LEU A 698 -15.69 4.90 -3.02
C LEU A 698 -15.08 5.30 -4.36
N PHE A 699 -14.88 4.33 -5.25
CA PHE A 699 -14.33 4.57 -6.59
C PHE A 699 -15.24 5.45 -7.44
N ASP A 700 -16.55 5.19 -7.48
CA ASP A 700 -17.51 5.92 -8.29
C ASP A 700 -17.57 7.42 -7.91
N TYR A 701 -17.46 7.76 -6.60
CA TYR A 701 -17.39 9.13 -6.14
C TYR A 701 -16.01 9.77 -6.38
N ASP A 702 -14.92 9.04 -6.15
CA ASP A 702 -13.56 9.58 -6.33
C ASP A 702 -13.18 9.68 -7.83
N ASP A 703 -13.77 8.90 -8.75
CA ASP A 703 -13.52 9.03 -10.20
C ASP A 703 -13.93 10.41 -10.72
N ILE A 704 -15.02 10.97 -10.17
CA ILE A 704 -15.46 12.33 -10.53
C ILE A 704 -14.41 13.36 -10.08
N LEU A 705 -13.95 13.23 -8.84
CA LEU A 705 -12.91 14.08 -8.30
C LEU A 705 -11.58 13.89 -9.03
N ASN A 706 -11.28 12.65 -9.44
CA ASN A 706 -10.05 12.31 -10.16
C ASN A 706 -9.97 12.97 -11.54
N LYS A 707 -11.10 13.07 -12.24
CA LYS A 707 -11.15 13.81 -13.53
C LYS A 707 -10.81 15.29 -13.33
N GLN A 708 -11.33 15.90 -12.28
CA GLN A 708 -11.01 17.28 -11.91
C GLN A 708 -9.55 17.42 -11.47
N ARG A 709 -9.04 16.50 -10.65
CA ARG A 709 -7.64 16.43 -10.19
C ARG A 709 -6.68 16.38 -11.37
N ASN A 710 -6.96 15.53 -12.35
CA ASN A 710 -6.10 15.40 -13.53
C ASN A 710 -6.02 16.70 -14.33
N ILE A 711 -7.11 17.45 -14.45
CA ILE A 711 -7.11 18.77 -15.10
C ILE A 711 -6.22 19.74 -14.32
N VAL A 712 -6.44 19.86 -13.01
CA VAL A 712 -5.70 20.79 -12.14
C VAL A 712 -4.20 20.44 -12.10
N TYR A 713 -3.86 19.16 -11.95
CA TYR A 713 -2.46 18.73 -11.90
C TYR A 713 -1.76 18.90 -13.25
N PHE A 714 -2.47 18.71 -14.37
CA PHE A 714 -1.94 18.97 -15.70
C PHE A 714 -1.68 20.46 -15.90
N GLU A 715 -2.61 21.35 -15.56
CA GLU A 715 -2.41 22.81 -15.61
C GLU A 715 -1.24 23.21 -14.72
N ARG A 716 -1.16 22.69 -13.51
CA ARG A 716 -0.08 22.94 -12.56
C ARG A 716 1.29 22.57 -13.13
N GLN A 717 1.40 21.41 -13.75
CA GLN A 717 2.65 20.96 -14.38
C GLN A 717 3.02 21.83 -15.58
N GLN A 718 2.05 22.30 -16.37
CA GLN A 718 2.31 23.22 -17.47
C GLN A 718 2.85 24.55 -16.98
N ILE A 719 2.24 25.12 -15.93
CA ILE A 719 2.67 26.37 -15.30
C ILE A 719 4.10 26.22 -14.74
N LEU A 720 4.36 25.11 -14.08
CA LEU A 720 5.67 24.84 -13.48
C LEU A 720 6.79 24.68 -14.52
N LYS A 721 6.48 24.08 -15.68
CA LYS A 721 7.44 23.87 -16.78
C LYS A 721 7.59 25.09 -17.70
N SER A 722 6.64 26.03 -17.67
CA SER A 722 6.68 27.20 -18.56
C SER A 722 7.78 28.17 -18.14
N VAL A 723 8.46 28.74 -19.13
CA VAL A 723 9.45 29.80 -18.89
C VAL A 723 8.73 31.10 -18.54
N SER A 724 7.64 31.42 -19.21
CA SER A 724 6.80 32.61 -18.97
C SER A 724 5.33 32.21 -18.93
N ASN A 725 4.57 32.78 -17.98
CA ASN A 725 3.14 32.57 -17.80
C ASN A 725 2.27 33.74 -18.32
N GLN A 726 2.87 34.70 -18.99
CA GLN A 726 2.19 35.90 -19.51
C GLN A 726 0.93 35.56 -20.33
N LYS A 727 0.99 34.55 -21.20
CA LYS A 727 -0.16 34.11 -22.00
C LYS A 727 -1.33 33.65 -21.15
N ASN A 728 -1.04 32.93 -20.07
CA ASN A 728 -2.08 32.44 -19.15
C ASN A 728 -2.75 33.60 -18.40
N ILE A 729 -1.96 34.59 -17.95
CA ILE A 729 -2.46 35.76 -17.25
C ILE A 729 -3.34 36.60 -18.15
N LEU A 730 -2.92 36.86 -19.41
CA LEU A 730 -3.72 37.59 -20.37
C LEU A 730 -5.02 36.85 -20.72
N ALA A 731 -4.98 35.53 -20.86
CA ALA A 731 -6.18 34.71 -21.07
C ALA A 731 -7.13 34.78 -19.87
N TYR A 732 -6.63 34.76 -18.64
CA TYR A 732 -7.45 34.96 -17.44
C TYR A 732 -8.13 36.32 -17.42
N GLY A 733 -7.39 37.41 -17.71
CA GLY A 733 -7.95 38.76 -17.82
C GLY A 733 -9.03 38.88 -18.90
N GLU A 734 -8.80 38.30 -20.08
CA GLU A 734 -9.80 38.32 -21.16
C GLU A 734 -11.07 37.56 -20.79
N GLN A 735 -10.95 36.42 -20.12
CA GLN A 735 -12.11 35.65 -19.68
C GLN A 735 -12.92 36.40 -18.62
N ILE A 736 -12.24 36.97 -17.61
CA ILE A 736 -12.93 37.79 -16.58
C ILE A 736 -13.70 38.95 -17.20
N ILE A 737 -13.06 39.67 -18.13
CA ILE A 737 -13.71 40.76 -18.84
C ILE A 737 -14.95 40.27 -19.62
N THR A 738 -14.81 39.08 -20.26
CA THR A 738 -15.94 38.49 -21.01
C THR A 738 -17.10 38.10 -20.08
N ASP A 739 -16.78 37.51 -18.92
CA ASP A 739 -17.77 37.11 -17.91
C ASP A 739 -18.51 38.36 -17.37
N ILE A 740 -17.78 39.42 -17.02
CA ILE A 740 -18.37 40.71 -16.56
C ILE A 740 -19.28 41.32 -17.65
N LEU A 741 -18.85 41.30 -18.89
CA LEU A 741 -19.68 41.85 -19.99
C LEU A 741 -20.93 41.00 -20.25
N LEU A 742 -20.90 39.70 -20.04
CA LEU A 742 -22.08 38.83 -20.14
C LEU A 742 -23.10 39.13 -19.02
N GLU A 743 -22.62 39.35 -17.79
CA GLU A 743 -23.46 39.79 -16.66
C GLU A 743 -24.11 41.16 -16.94
N LEU A 744 -23.33 42.13 -17.43
CA LEU A 744 -23.83 43.44 -17.85
C LEU A 744 -24.92 43.37 -18.93
N LYS A 745 -24.78 42.45 -19.89
CA LYS A 745 -25.79 42.25 -20.93
C LYS A 745 -27.13 41.77 -20.34
N ASN A 746 -27.08 41.00 -19.27
CA ASN A 746 -28.29 40.48 -18.62
C ASN A 746 -28.95 41.51 -17.70
N GLU A 747 -28.21 42.31 -16.96
CA GLU A 747 -28.74 43.23 -15.93
C GLU A 747 -29.00 44.66 -16.45
N LYS A 748 -28.42 45.05 -17.59
CA LYS A 748 -28.51 46.40 -18.22
C LYS A 748 -28.05 47.55 -17.32
N THR A 749 -27.50 47.30 -16.15
CA THR A 749 -26.99 48.32 -15.22
C THR A 749 -25.72 47.79 -14.51
N PHE A 750 -24.78 48.70 -14.24
CA PHE A 750 -23.63 48.35 -13.41
C PHE A 750 -24.10 48.16 -11.96
N SER A 751 -24.17 46.92 -11.51
CA SER A 751 -24.36 46.64 -10.09
C SER A 751 -23.11 47.03 -9.28
N LYS A 752 -23.24 47.25 -7.97
CA LYS A 752 -22.09 47.54 -7.11
C LYS A 752 -21.05 46.39 -7.15
N GLU A 753 -21.51 45.21 -7.39
CA GLU A 753 -20.66 44.01 -7.49
C GLU A 753 -19.79 44.05 -8.75
N ILE A 754 -20.33 44.43 -9.89
CA ILE A 754 -19.62 44.58 -11.17
C ILE A 754 -18.56 45.68 -11.08
N ILE A 755 -18.91 46.80 -10.42
CA ILE A 755 -17.95 47.88 -10.19
C ILE A 755 -16.78 47.39 -9.33
N LEU A 756 -17.07 46.66 -8.27
CA LEU A 756 -16.05 46.07 -7.39
C LEU A 756 -15.14 45.07 -8.12
N LEU A 757 -15.72 44.28 -9.01
CA LEU A 757 -14.94 43.34 -9.87
C LEU A 757 -14.01 44.08 -10.83
N LEU A 758 -14.46 45.19 -11.44
CA LEU A 758 -13.65 46.05 -12.29
C LEU A 758 -12.54 46.77 -11.51
N GLU A 759 -12.85 47.28 -10.31
CA GLU A 759 -11.84 47.84 -9.41
C GLU A 759 -10.80 46.81 -8.99
N ASN A 760 -11.21 45.57 -8.78
CA ASN A 760 -10.29 44.45 -8.50
C ASN A 760 -9.42 44.12 -9.69
N LEU A 761 -9.94 44.17 -10.92
CA LEU A 761 -9.25 43.87 -12.14
C LEU A 761 -8.19 44.90 -12.51
N PHE A 762 -8.47 46.18 -12.27
CA PHE A 762 -7.63 47.32 -12.68
C PHE A 762 -6.80 47.92 -11.52
N GLY A 763 -7.08 47.53 -10.27
CA GLY A 763 -6.46 48.11 -9.09
C GLY A 763 -7.00 49.50 -8.70
N LYS A 764 -6.55 50.06 -7.57
CA LYS A 764 -7.02 51.35 -7.01
C LYS A 764 -6.67 52.59 -7.86
N ASN A 765 -5.90 52.39 -8.94
CA ASN A 765 -5.44 53.54 -9.76
C ASN A 765 -6.36 53.92 -10.91
N LEU A 766 -7.47 53.22 -11.10
CA LEU A 766 -8.49 53.74 -12.02
C LEU A 766 -9.20 54.92 -11.36
N SER A 767 -8.88 56.10 -11.85
CA SER A 767 -9.65 57.30 -11.48
C SER A 767 -11.10 57.06 -11.88
N LEU A 768 -11.94 56.75 -10.91
CA LEU A 768 -13.39 56.52 -10.97
C LEU A 768 -14.21 57.62 -11.67
N LYS A 769 -13.58 58.67 -12.18
CA LYS A 769 -14.21 59.70 -13.02
C LYS A 769 -14.97 59.12 -14.23
N TYR A 770 -14.54 57.93 -14.72
CA TYR A 770 -15.20 57.23 -15.82
C TYR A 770 -16.36 56.33 -15.43
N VAL A 771 -16.48 55.95 -14.16
CA VAL A 771 -17.54 55.01 -13.69
C VAL A 771 -18.86 55.77 -13.45
N GLU A 772 -18.83 57.05 -13.08
CA GLU A 772 -20.04 57.92 -12.98
C GLU A 772 -20.67 58.14 -14.37
N ASP A 773 -19.89 58.13 -15.44
CA ASP A 773 -20.36 58.20 -16.84
C ASP A 773 -20.73 56.79 -17.41
N SER A 774 -20.81 55.75 -16.59
CA SER A 774 -20.98 54.32 -16.99
C SER A 774 -22.27 54.07 -17.81
N LYS A 775 -23.34 54.84 -17.55
CA LYS A 775 -24.57 54.83 -18.37
C LYS A 775 -24.34 55.35 -19.79
N LEU A 776 -23.42 56.25 -20.00
CA LEU A 776 -23.05 56.81 -21.30
C LEU A 776 -22.15 55.84 -22.09
N LEU A 777 -21.31 55.04 -21.44
CA LEU A 777 -20.46 54.05 -22.08
C LEU A 777 -21.26 52.88 -22.68
N ILE A 778 -22.26 52.34 -21.97
CA ILE A 778 -23.08 51.21 -22.45
C ILE A 778 -23.94 51.63 -23.69
N ASN A 779 -24.34 52.88 -23.77
CA ASN A 779 -25.14 53.37 -24.90
C ASN A 779 -24.34 53.78 -26.13
N LYS A 780 -23.01 53.99 -26.02
CA LYS A 780 -22.13 54.43 -27.09
C LYS A 780 -21.29 53.35 -27.75
N PHE A 781 -20.97 52.27 -27.06
CA PHE A 781 -20.09 51.24 -27.57
C PHE A 781 -20.83 49.92 -27.83
N THR A 782 -20.47 49.22 -28.89
CA THR A 782 -20.88 47.83 -29.10
C THR A 782 -20.20 46.93 -28.09
N PHE A 783 -20.77 45.76 -27.82
CA PHE A 783 -20.21 44.76 -26.91
C PHE A 783 -18.72 44.44 -27.24
N TYR A 784 -18.38 44.33 -28.52
CA TYR A 784 -17.02 44.05 -28.99
C TYR A 784 -16.07 45.22 -28.73
N GLU A 785 -16.49 46.46 -29.01
CA GLU A 785 -15.66 47.63 -28.74
C GLU A 785 -15.39 47.82 -27.24
N LEU A 786 -16.38 47.57 -26.40
CA LEU A 786 -16.22 47.66 -24.95
C LEU A 786 -15.27 46.57 -24.44
N LYS A 787 -15.38 45.34 -24.98
CA LYS A 787 -14.45 44.25 -24.67
C LYS A 787 -13.00 44.61 -25.03
N THR A 788 -12.80 45.16 -26.24
CA THR A 788 -11.47 45.52 -26.73
C THR A 788 -10.88 46.67 -25.90
N TYR A 789 -11.70 47.65 -25.53
CA TYR A 789 -11.26 48.73 -24.66
C TYR A 789 -10.81 48.26 -23.29
N LEU A 790 -11.66 47.48 -22.60
CA LEU A 790 -11.31 46.93 -21.28
C LEU A 790 -10.09 46.05 -21.31
N PHE A 791 -9.91 45.26 -22.36
CA PHE A 791 -8.75 44.40 -22.51
C PHE A 791 -7.44 45.21 -22.72
N ASN A 792 -7.52 46.29 -23.51
CA ASN A 792 -6.39 47.20 -23.68
C ASN A 792 -5.97 47.89 -22.37
N GLU A 793 -6.95 48.36 -21.58
CA GLU A 793 -6.71 48.93 -20.24
C GLU A 793 -6.05 47.88 -19.29
N PHE A 794 -6.59 46.67 -19.29
CA PHE A 794 -6.00 45.59 -18.53
C PHE A 794 -4.54 45.31 -18.95
N TRP A 795 -4.29 45.25 -20.24
CA TRP A 795 -2.96 45.01 -20.77
C TRP A 795 -1.98 46.14 -20.38
N LEU A 796 -2.38 47.39 -20.46
CA LEU A 796 -1.57 48.53 -20.01
C LEU A 796 -1.26 48.47 -18.51
N THR A 797 -2.25 48.17 -17.68
CA THR A 797 -2.07 48.01 -16.24
C THR A 797 -1.10 46.90 -15.92
N TYR A 798 -1.25 45.77 -16.60
CA TYR A 798 -0.35 44.61 -16.46
C TYR A 798 1.09 44.95 -16.90
N GLN A 799 1.27 45.67 -18.03
CA GLN A 799 2.59 46.11 -18.50
C GLN A 799 3.24 47.11 -17.52
N SER A 800 2.45 48.02 -16.98
CA SER A 800 2.94 48.94 -15.95
C SER A 800 3.46 48.20 -14.75
N LYS A 801 2.74 47.13 -14.32
CA LYS A 801 3.14 46.30 -13.19
C LYS A 801 4.41 45.50 -13.46
N LEU A 802 4.53 44.92 -14.66
CA LEU A 802 5.77 44.26 -15.07
C LEU A 802 6.96 45.21 -15.07
N ASN A 803 6.79 46.44 -15.54
CA ASN A 803 7.88 47.46 -15.54
C ASN A 803 8.30 47.84 -14.11
N GLU A 804 7.34 47.95 -13.17
CA GLU A 804 7.66 48.15 -11.74
C GLU A 804 8.50 47.00 -11.18
N LEU A 805 8.15 45.76 -11.47
CA LEU A 805 8.83 44.56 -10.98
C LEU A 805 10.20 44.34 -11.64
N ALA A 806 10.34 44.71 -12.91
CA ALA A 806 11.60 44.57 -13.65
C ALA A 806 12.74 45.41 -13.08
N VAL A 807 12.43 46.45 -12.31
CA VAL A 807 13.46 47.26 -11.63
C VAL A 807 14.24 46.45 -10.59
N TYR A 808 13.66 45.38 -10.05
CA TYR A 808 14.27 44.58 -8.98
C TYR A 808 15.20 43.47 -9.50
N GLY A 809 15.19 43.16 -10.79
CA GLY A 809 16.11 42.21 -11.42
C GLY A 809 15.46 41.31 -12.48
N ASP A 810 16.34 40.70 -13.31
CA ASP A 810 15.93 39.80 -14.39
C ASP A 810 15.31 38.49 -13.86
N GLY A 811 14.20 38.04 -14.44
CA GLY A 811 13.52 36.78 -14.06
C GLY A 811 12.61 36.83 -12.84
N ILE A 812 12.56 37.97 -12.12
CA ILE A 812 11.69 38.12 -10.93
C ILE A 812 10.23 38.09 -11.36
N CYS A 813 9.86 38.73 -12.46
CA CYS A 813 8.50 38.78 -12.98
C CYS A 813 7.98 37.36 -13.26
N GLU A 814 8.73 36.57 -14.00
CA GLU A 814 8.35 35.20 -14.36
C GLU A 814 8.24 34.27 -13.15
N ASN A 815 9.12 34.44 -12.18
CA ASN A 815 9.08 33.65 -10.94
C ASN A 815 7.91 34.06 -10.06
N LEU A 816 7.59 35.34 -9.99
CA LEU A 816 6.45 35.86 -9.22
C LEU A 816 5.13 35.43 -9.85
N GLU A 817 4.97 35.59 -11.18
CA GLU A 817 3.80 35.09 -11.92
C GLU A 817 3.55 33.61 -11.65
N ARG A 818 4.62 32.79 -11.79
CA ARG A 818 4.55 31.35 -11.53
C ARG A 818 4.13 31.06 -10.10
N SER A 819 4.73 31.71 -9.12
CA SER A 819 4.47 31.50 -7.71
C SER A 819 3.03 31.90 -7.35
N ILE A 820 2.54 33.05 -7.81
CA ILE A 820 1.17 33.50 -7.57
C ILE A 820 0.15 32.51 -8.13
N ILE A 821 0.34 32.09 -9.40
CA ILE A 821 -0.60 31.13 -10.01
C ILE A 821 -0.60 29.79 -9.24
N LEU A 822 0.58 29.26 -8.89
CA LEU A 822 0.68 27.96 -8.18
C LEU A 822 0.08 28.05 -6.77
N ILE A 823 0.37 29.11 -6.01
CA ILE A 823 -0.15 29.28 -4.64
C ILE A 823 -1.68 29.36 -4.67
N ASN A 824 -2.25 30.20 -5.56
CA ASN A 824 -3.70 30.35 -5.67
C ASN A 824 -4.37 29.06 -6.14
N LEU A 825 -3.77 28.34 -7.08
CA LEU A 825 -4.27 27.05 -7.55
C LEU A 825 -4.28 26.02 -6.41
N ASP A 826 -3.24 25.98 -5.59
CA ASP A 826 -3.14 25.04 -4.47
C ASP A 826 -4.14 25.39 -3.35
N ILE A 827 -4.38 26.69 -3.07
CA ILE A 827 -5.38 27.15 -2.09
C ILE A 827 -6.80 26.74 -2.56
N ILE A 828 -7.15 27.09 -3.78
CA ILE A 828 -8.49 26.83 -4.33
C ILE A 828 -8.74 25.33 -4.47
N TRP A 829 -7.73 24.56 -4.88
CA TRP A 829 -7.85 23.11 -4.95
C TRP A 829 -8.13 22.48 -3.58
N ARG A 830 -7.46 22.96 -2.54
CA ARG A 830 -7.68 22.52 -1.15
C ARG A 830 -9.11 22.83 -0.69
N GLU A 831 -9.60 24.05 -0.92
CA GLU A 831 -10.99 24.40 -0.62
C GLU A 831 -11.98 23.52 -1.39
N HIS A 832 -11.64 23.18 -2.65
CA HIS A 832 -12.48 22.30 -3.46
C HIS A 832 -12.59 20.91 -2.85
N LEU A 833 -11.48 20.33 -2.42
CA LEU A 833 -11.48 19.02 -1.76
C LEU A 833 -12.41 19.01 -0.53
N GLN A 834 -12.38 20.06 0.27
CA GLN A 834 -13.27 20.20 1.44
C GLN A 834 -14.74 20.30 1.02
N LYS A 835 -15.04 21.17 0.05
CA LYS A 835 -16.41 21.33 -0.46
C LYS A 835 -16.95 20.04 -1.07
N MET A 836 -16.11 19.27 -1.75
CA MET A 836 -16.47 17.97 -2.33
C MET A 836 -16.75 16.91 -1.25
N THR A 837 -16.00 16.94 -0.14
CA THR A 837 -16.26 16.05 1.01
C THR A 837 -17.64 16.37 1.62
N LEU A 838 -17.93 17.63 1.88
CA LEU A 838 -19.24 18.08 2.39
C LEU A 838 -20.38 17.75 1.41
N LEU A 839 -20.15 17.93 0.11
CA LEU A 839 -21.15 17.57 -0.91
C LEU A 839 -21.46 16.08 -0.90
N ARG A 840 -20.44 15.22 -0.76
CA ARG A 840 -20.62 13.77 -0.68
C ARG A 840 -21.49 13.35 0.50
N GLU A 841 -21.33 13.98 1.65
CA GLU A 841 -22.18 13.74 2.82
C GLU A 841 -23.60 14.23 2.60
N ALA A 842 -23.76 15.45 2.07
CA ALA A 842 -25.06 16.08 1.84
C ALA A 842 -25.92 15.35 0.79
N VAL A 843 -25.30 14.82 -0.26
CA VAL A 843 -26.02 14.14 -1.36
C VAL A 843 -26.65 12.82 -0.90
N GLY A 844 -26.10 12.17 0.13
CA GLY A 844 -26.69 10.96 0.71
C GLY A 844 -28.14 11.15 1.15
N TRP A 845 -28.47 12.31 1.69
CA TRP A 845 -29.84 12.66 2.14
C TRP A 845 -30.84 12.81 0.99
N ARG A 846 -30.38 13.15 -0.22
CA ARG A 846 -31.26 13.29 -1.39
C ARG A 846 -31.81 11.94 -1.88
N GLY A 847 -31.19 10.82 -1.46
CA GLY A 847 -31.67 9.46 -1.70
C GLY A 847 -33.06 9.21 -1.12
N TYR A 848 -33.41 9.86 -0.01
CA TYR A 848 -34.77 9.80 0.55
C TYR A 848 -35.82 10.43 -0.37
N GLY A 849 -35.42 11.39 -1.22
CA GLY A 849 -36.26 12.00 -2.26
C GLY A 849 -36.28 11.20 -3.57
N GLN A 850 -35.91 9.91 -3.59
CA GLN A 850 -35.87 9.02 -4.76
C GLN A 850 -34.96 9.52 -5.90
N ARG A 851 -34.03 10.43 -5.64
CA ARG A 851 -33.01 10.86 -6.59
C ARG A 851 -31.77 9.99 -6.47
N ASN A 852 -31.13 9.71 -7.61
CA ASN A 852 -29.87 8.97 -7.58
C ASN A 852 -28.75 9.85 -7.01
N PRO A 853 -28.17 9.52 -5.83
CA PRO A 853 -27.18 10.35 -5.17
C PRO A 853 -25.93 10.58 -6.03
N LEU A 854 -25.45 9.58 -6.75
CA LEU A 854 -24.25 9.68 -7.59
C LEU A 854 -24.48 10.67 -8.76
N TYR A 855 -25.67 10.67 -9.37
CA TYR A 855 -26.00 11.61 -10.45
C TYR A 855 -26.05 13.06 -9.96
N GLU A 856 -26.71 13.28 -8.80
CA GLU A 856 -26.76 14.60 -8.17
C GLU A 856 -25.36 15.10 -7.78
N TYR A 857 -24.54 14.20 -7.19
CA TYR A 857 -23.15 14.51 -6.89
C TYR A 857 -22.35 14.93 -8.13
N LYS A 858 -22.46 14.18 -9.23
CA LYS A 858 -21.77 14.49 -10.48
C LYS A 858 -22.16 15.86 -11.04
N ARG A 859 -23.44 16.18 -11.01
CA ARG A 859 -23.96 17.45 -11.48
C ARG A 859 -23.45 18.62 -10.64
N ASP A 860 -23.60 18.52 -9.31
CA ASP A 860 -23.23 19.60 -8.40
C ASP A 860 -21.71 19.79 -8.34
N ALA A 861 -20.95 18.69 -8.40
CA ALA A 861 -19.49 18.71 -8.50
C ALA A 861 -18.98 19.45 -9.73
N PHE A 862 -19.66 19.29 -10.87
CA PHE A 862 -19.33 20.02 -12.09
C PHE A 862 -19.53 21.54 -11.92
N TYR A 863 -20.68 21.96 -11.40
CA TYR A 863 -20.94 23.37 -11.15
C TYR A 863 -19.97 24.00 -10.15
N MET A 864 -19.66 23.28 -9.08
CA MET A 864 -18.71 23.74 -8.07
C MET A 864 -17.29 23.89 -8.66
N PHE A 865 -16.89 23.00 -9.54
CA PHE A 865 -15.57 23.05 -10.18
C PHE A 865 -15.45 24.21 -11.17
N GLU A 866 -16.48 24.46 -11.99
CA GLU A 866 -16.49 25.62 -12.90
C GLU A 866 -16.44 26.94 -12.14
N LYS A 867 -17.24 27.07 -11.06
CA LYS A 867 -17.19 28.26 -10.20
C LYS A 867 -15.83 28.48 -9.56
N GLN A 868 -15.10 27.41 -9.24
CA GLN A 868 -13.76 27.52 -8.68
C GLN A 868 -12.71 27.96 -9.70
N LYS A 869 -12.85 27.56 -10.95
CA LYS A 869 -12.01 28.09 -12.03
C LYS A 869 -12.20 29.59 -12.21
N GLU A 870 -13.43 30.08 -12.10
CA GLU A 870 -13.70 31.52 -12.10
C GLU A 870 -13.00 32.22 -10.94
N ASN A 871 -13.15 31.71 -9.72
CA ASN A 871 -12.49 32.24 -8.53
C ASN A 871 -10.96 32.25 -8.67
N LEU A 872 -10.36 31.20 -9.28
CA LEU A 872 -8.93 31.15 -9.53
C LEU A 872 -8.45 32.31 -10.39
N ARG A 873 -9.16 32.55 -11.50
CA ARG A 873 -8.83 33.66 -12.42
C ARG A 873 -8.84 35.02 -11.70
N HIS A 874 -9.89 35.24 -10.91
CA HIS A 874 -10.05 36.48 -10.12
C HIS A 874 -8.95 36.67 -9.09
N LEU A 875 -8.62 35.63 -8.30
CA LEU A 875 -7.59 35.70 -7.28
C LEU A 875 -6.18 35.90 -7.86
N VAL A 876 -5.86 35.22 -8.95
CA VAL A 876 -4.54 35.34 -9.60
C VAL A 876 -4.32 36.79 -10.10
N ILE A 877 -5.33 37.38 -10.77
CA ILE A 877 -5.23 38.76 -11.26
C ILE A 877 -5.19 39.75 -10.10
N TYR A 878 -6.02 39.52 -9.08
CA TYR A 878 -6.06 40.36 -7.88
C TYR A 878 -4.73 40.41 -7.18
N ASP A 879 -4.12 39.26 -6.90
CA ASP A 879 -2.84 39.15 -6.19
C ASP A 879 -1.68 39.69 -7.02
N LEU A 880 -1.68 39.45 -8.33
CA LEU A 880 -0.64 39.91 -9.24
C LEU A 880 -0.58 41.44 -9.29
N LEU A 881 -1.72 42.11 -9.47
CA LEU A 881 -1.78 43.57 -9.58
C LEU A 881 -1.49 44.30 -8.25
N ARG A 882 -1.72 43.59 -7.12
CA ARG A 882 -1.45 44.10 -5.77
C ARG A 882 -0.15 43.64 -5.14
N SER A 883 0.57 42.72 -5.79
CA SER A 883 1.86 42.28 -5.28
C SER A 883 2.82 43.44 -5.17
N SER A 884 3.47 43.61 -4.01
CA SER A 884 4.59 44.51 -3.77
C SER A 884 5.73 43.67 -3.23
N ILE A 885 6.95 43.96 -3.71
CA ILE A 885 8.14 43.35 -3.12
C ILE A 885 8.49 44.22 -1.91
N LEU A 886 8.31 43.64 -0.70
CA LEU A 886 8.70 44.24 0.57
C LEU A 886 10.20 44.15 0.76
#